data_38685a4c501f1c36df5d99d4bbdb7538
#
_entry.id   38685a4c501f1c36df5d99d4bbdb7538
#
_cell.length_a   1.000
_cell.length_b   1.000
_cell.length_c   1.000
_cell.angle_alpha   90.00
_cell.angle_beta   90.00
_cell.angle_gamma   90.00
#
_symmetry.space_group_name_H-M   'P 1'
#
loop_
_entity.id
_entity.type
_entity.pdbx_description
1 polymer ?
#
loop_
_entity_poly.entity_id
_entity_poly.type
_entity_poly.pdbx_seq_one_letter_code
_entity_poly.pdbx_strand_id
1 'polypeptide(L)'
;MTDLHLWLIPLVPVAGFLVNGLFGRRFPKALVTAVAIVAAAVPMLQVASIVYRFSSLTRPFIESHGTWIAAGAFHASFAFQLDQLSMVMLCVVTGVGFLIHVYSIGYMGEEEGYWRFFAYMNLFLFFMLTLVLSANFLLMFVGWEGVGLASYLLIGFYYTRDSASNAGKKAFLYNRVGDVGFLLAMFLLIAHFGTLNFSDVFGAIGSNPAMHGGILTAIGLLLLLGAVGKSAQIPLYVWLPDAMEGPTPVSALIHAATMVTAGVYMIARAHIIYDRSAIALLTVASIGTATALLAATMGMMQNDIKRVLAYSTVSQLGYMFLGCGVAAYSAGVFHLVTHAFFKALLFLAAGSVIHTLGGEQDMRAMGGLRTKIPVTFWTMTAAVFAISGFPPLCGFVSKDEILYQAFVHSEAGKVFWAVGLLTAGLTSFYMFRLWYMTFFGESRAVAYEEAAVHARHDTKLTLEAEHAHHVHESPKSMLVPMTILAILCVIAGGLGWPEGLGGTNWFSHFLAPAVSGAHLQYEPVRVALATGGIGASATNQAPAPANNLEIILAIVSTLVALSGWCAAHLMYYKRRDLPARLTARFHAIYSLVFNKYWVDEIYGALVVAPVLFIARWVLAALVDRGVIDGGGLLAGCTAQGFGSLAARIQSGNIRSYAGWLAAFAALLLVAVYFGWTTHFGIR
;
A
#
# COMPACT_ATOMS: atom_id res chain seq x y z
N MET A 1 29.35 11.88 -16.38
CA MET A 1 27.88 12.03 -16.45
C MET A 1 27.51 13.06 -15.42
N THR A 2 27.51 14.28 -15.85
CA THR A 2 27.17 15.42 -15.03
C THR A 2 25.66 15.56 -14.98
N ASP A 3 25.12 15.60 -13.78
CA ASP A 3 23.81 16.09 -13.37
C ASP A 3 22.57 15.50 -14.10
N LEU A 4 22.10 14.35 -13.60
CA LEU A 4 20.78 13.80 -13.98
C LEU A 4 19.63 14.57 -13.31
N HIS A 5 19.93 15.45 -12.34
CA HIS A 5 18.97 16.24 -11.56
C HIS A 5 17.81 15.39 -11.02
N LEU A 6 18.13 14.27 -10.35
CA LEU A 6 17.14 13.34 -9.81
C LEU A 6 16.15 14.01 -8.86
N TRP A 7 16.57 15.04 -8.14
CA TRP A 7 15.75 15.83 -7.23
C TRP A 7 14.56 16.53 -7.90
N LEU A 8 14.66 16.83 -9.22
CA LEU A 8 13.54 17.43 -9.97
C LEU A 8 12.36 16.45 -10.11
N ILE A 9 12.64 15.15 -10.15
CA ILE A 9 11.60 14.11 -10.33
C ILE A 9 10.54 14.19 -9.21
N PRO A 10 10.86 14.21 -7.91
CA PRO A 10 9.87 14.41 -6.86
C PRO A 10 9.49 15.88 -6.65
N LEU A 11 10.35 16.86 -6.97
CA LEU A 11 10.07 18.28 -6.73
C LEU A 11 8.88 18.80 -7.54
N VAL A 12 8.75 18.42 -8.78
CA VAL A 12 7.69 18.92 -9.66
C VAL A 12 6.29 18.51 -9.17
N PRO A 13 6.02 17.24 -8.77
CA PRO A 13 4.76 16.87 -8.14
C PRO A 13 4.46 17.62 -6.85
N VAL A 14 5.43 17.86 -5.96
CA VAL A 14 5.15 18.63 -4.74
C VAL A 14 4.85 20.09 -5.05
N ALA A 15 5.47 20.68 -6.06
CA ALA A 15 5.10 22.02 -6.54
C ALA A 15 3.66 22.05 -7.05
N GLY A 16 3.25 21.03 -7.83
CA GLY A 16 1.85 20.87 -8.26
C GLY A 16 0.88 20.72 -7.10
N PHE A 17 1.25 19.93 -6.07
CA PHE A 17 0.50 19.83 -4.83
C PHE A 17 0.32 21.20 -4.14
N LEU A 18 1.41 21.94 -3.97
CA LEU A 18 1.37 23.24 -3.29
C LEU A 18 0.51 24.25 -4.07
N VAL A 19 0.69 24.35 -5.38
CA VAL A 19 -0.09 25.27 -6.21
C VAL A 19 -1.56 24.94 -6.18
N ASN A 20 -1.95 23.69 -6.44
CA ASN A 20 -3.36 23.29 -6.40
C ASN A 20 -3.92 23.27 -4.97
N GLY A 21 -3.14 22.93 -3.98
CA GLY A 21 -3.57 22.89 -2.58
C GLY A 21 -3.85 24.29 -2.00
N LEU A 22 -2.99 25.26 -2.28
CA LEU A 22 -3.09 26.62 -1.74
C LEU A 22 -4.05 27.51 -2.55
N PHE A 23 -4.02 27.38 -3.89
CA PHE A 23 -4.74 28.30 -4.77
C PHE A 23 -5.86 27.64 -5.58
N GLY A 24 -5.89 26.30 -5.70
CA GLY A 24 -6.78 25.55 -6.59
C GLY A 24 -8.28 25.81 -6.34
N ARG A 25 -8.68 26.12 -5.10
CA ARG A 25 -10.06 26.51 -4.80
C ARG A 25 -10.51 27.76 -5.56
N ARG A 26 -9.57 28.65 -5.91
CA ARG A 26 -9.84 29.91 -6.63
C ARG A 26 -9.62 29.78 -8.14
N PHE A 27 -9.00 28.70 -8.58
CA PHE A 27 -8.67 28.49 -10.00
C PHE A 27 -9.85 27.90 -10.76
N PRO A 28 -9.99 28.21 -12.05
CA PRO A 28 -10.89 27.46 -12.92
C PRO A 28 -10.40 26.02 -13.07
N LYS A 29 -11.32 25.06 -13.25
CA LYS A 29 -10.99 23.62 -13.38
C LYS A 29 -9.90 23.34 -14.42
N ALA A 30 -9.89 24.08 -15.54
CA ALA A 30 -8.88 23.94 -16.60
C ALA A 30 -7.45 24.24 -16.09
N LEU A 31 -7.26 25.26 -15.24
CA LEU A 31 -5.96 25.59 -14.67
C LEU A 31 -5.51 24.56 -13.62
N VAL A 32 -6.44 24.10 -12.77
CA VAL A 32 -6.17 22.99 -11.83
C VAL A 32 -5.70 21.76 -12.58
N THR A 33 -6.40 21.40 -13.67
CA THR A 33 -6.03 20.29 -14.55
C THR A 33 -4.65 20.49 -15.15
N ALA A 34 -4.38 21.67 -15.73
CA ALA A 34 -3.09 21.95 -16.36
C ALA A 34 -1.92 21.80 -15.36
N VAL A 35 -2.05 22.37 -14.16
CA VAL A 35 -1.04 22.24 -13.09
C VAL A 35 -0.84 20.78 -12.72
N ALA A 36 -1.91 20.01 -12.49
CA ALA A 36 -1.82 18.62 -12.07
C ALA A 36 -1.19 17.72 -13.15
N ILE A 37 -1.60 17.90 -14.41
CA ILE A 37 -1.09 17.11 -15.53
C ILE A 37 0.37 17.45 -15.82
N VAL A 38 0.76 18.73 -15.80
CA VAL A 38 2.17 19.13 -15.97
C VAL A 38 3.01 18.55 -14.84
N ALA A 39 2.52 18.59 -13.59
CA ALA A 39 3.22 18.03 -12.44
C ALA A 39 3.42 16.51 -12.53
N ALA A 40 2.56 15.77 -13.24
CA ALA A 40 2.74 14.34 -13.50
C ALA A 40 3.52 14.06 -14.79
N ALA A 41 3.38 14.89 -15.83
CA ALA A 41 4.02 14.70 -17.14
C ALA A 41 5.52 14.99 -17.10
N VAL A 42 5.96 16.05 -16.40
CA VAL A 42 7.37 16.44 -16.37
C VAL A 42 8.25 15.34 -15.77
N PRO A 43 7.94 14.72 -14.62
CA PRO A 43 8.68 13.57 -14.12
C PRO A 43 8.70 12.40 -15.11
N MET A 44 7.58 12.09 -15.77
CA MET A 44 7.51 11.03 -16.77
C MET A 44 8.46 11.30 -17.95
N LEU A 45 8.47 12.52 -18.50
CA LEU A 45 9.36 12.89 -19.59
C LEU A 45 10.83 12.88 -19.15
N GLN A 46 11.12 13.32 -17.94
CA GLN A 46 12.48 13.28 -17.39
C GLN A 46 12.95 11.83 -17.23
N VAL A 47 12.10 10.94 -16.69
CA VAL A 47 12.40 9.50 -16.57
C VAL A 47 12.62 8.89 -17.97
N ALA A 48 11.80 9.20 -18.96
CA ALA A 48 11.98 8.74 -20.34
C ALA A 48 13.34 9.20 -20.92
N SER A 49 13.74 10.45 -20.68
CA SER A 49 15.07 10.96 -21.07
C SER A 49 16.21 10.21 -20.36
N ILE A 50 16.02 9.88 -19.09
CA ILE A 50 17.03 9.12 -18.32
C ILE A 50 17.13 7.69 -18.86
N VAL A 51 16.01 7.02 -19.14
CA VAL A 51 15.97 5.65 -19.74
C VAL A 51 16.78 5.60 -21.03
N TYR A 52 16.63 6.59 -21.89
CA TYR A 52 17.40 6.67 -23.15
C TYR A 52 18.92 6.72 -22.93
N ARG A 53 19.36 7.31 -21.81
CA ARG A 53 20.78 7.43 -21.42
C ARG A 53 21.27 6.34 -20.50
N PHE A 54 20.36 5.49 -19.98
CA PHE A 54 20.63 4.55 -18.89
C PHE A 54 21.58 3.42 -19.27
N SER A 55 21.64 3.01 -20.53
CA SER A 55 22.49 1.93 -21.03
C SER A 55 24.00 2.12 -20.72
N SER A 56 24.40 3.33 -20.34
CA SER A 56 25.76 3.68 -19.95
C SER A 56 26.04 3.59 -18.44
N LEU A 57 25.05 3.27 -17.60
CA LEU A 57 25.22 3.17 -16.15
C LEU A 57 25.63 1.74 -15.76
N THR A 58 26.90 1.57 -15.39
CA THR A 58 27.46 0.31 -14.90
C THR A 58 27.41 0.19 -13.38
N ARG A 59 27.17 1.28 -12.67
CA ARG A 59 27.08 1.37 -11.19
C ARG A 59 25.91 2.25 -10.78
N PRO A 60 25.36 2.09 -9.55
CA PRO A 60 24.35 3.00 -9.03
C PRO A 60 24.84 4.45 -9.06
N PHE A 61 24.01 5.35 -9.59
CA PHE A 61 24.27 6.77 -9.57
C PHE A 61 23.66 7.38 -8.31
N ILE A 62 24.47 8.02 -7.46
CA ILE A 62 24.03 8.65 -6.22
C ILE A 62 24.22 10.16 -6.33
N GLU A 63 23.14 10.91 -6.17
CA GLU A 63 23.10 12.37 -6.13
C GLU A 63 22.86 12.82 -4.68
N SER A 64 23.91 13.34 -4.03
CA SER A 64 23.86 13.79 -2.63
C SER A 64 23.71 15.31 -2.55
N HIS A 65 22.77 15.75 -1.73
CA HIS A 65 22.49 17.18 -1.45
C HIS A 65 22.98 17.62 -0.06
N GLY A 66 23.83 16.82 0.56
CA GLY A 66 24.45 17.13 1.84
C GLY A 66 23.92 16.28 3.01
N THR A 67 24.44 16.54 4.19
CA THR A 67 24.02 15.86 5.42
C THR A 67 22.74 16.49 5.94
N TRP A 68 21.71 15.67 6.12
CA TRP A 68 20.42 16.10 6.66
C TRP A 68 20.39 16.03 8.19
N ILE A 69 20.82 14.91 8.76
CA ILE A 69 20.87 14.70 10.22
C ILE A 69 22.29 14.30 10.59
N ALA A 70 22.85 14.99 11.59
CA ALA A 70 24.13 14.65 12.21
C ALA A 70 23.96 14.59 13.73
N ALA A 71 24.26 13.42 14.34
CA ALA A 71 24.17 13.21 15.77
C ALA A 71 25.34 12.31 16.22
N GLY A 72 26.38 12.90 16.79
CA GLY A 72 27.61 12.18 17.12
C GLY A 72 28.27 11.57 15.89
N ALA A 73 28.46 10.25 15.89
CA ALA A 73 29.02 9.52 14.75
C ALA A 73 27.99 9.20 13.66
N PHE A 74 26.69 9.34 13.95
CA PHE A 74 25.64 9.05 12.99
C PHE A 74 25.41 10.23 12.04
N HIS A 75 25.45 9.96 10.74
CA HIS A 75 25.18 10.92 9.69
C HIS A 75 24.18 10.32 8.69
N ALA A 76 23.06 10.99 8.46
CA ALA A 76 22.12 10.66 7.41
C ALA A 76 22.17 11.73 6.31
N SER A 77 22.43 11.32 5.07
CA SER A 77 22.47 12.19 3.91
C SER A 77 21.10 12.37 3.28
N PHE A 78 20.81 13.56 2.75
CA PHE A 78 19.72 13.75 1.81
C PHE A 78 20.23 13.41 0.41
N ALA A 79 19.99 12.19 -0.03
CA ALA A 79 20.57 11.67 -1.26
C ALA A 79 19.58 10.78 -2.03
N PHE A 80 19.62 10.90 -3.36
CA PHE A 80 18.85 10.08 -4.30
C PHE A 80 19.76 9.08 -5.00
N GLN A 81 19.21 7.88 -5.26
CA GLN A 81 19.91 6.78 -5.92
C GLN A 81 19.13 6.31 -7.15
N LEU A 82 19.84 6.17 -8.25
CA LEU A 82 19.34 5.60 -9.49
C LEU A 82 20.14 4.34 -9.83
N ASP A 83 19.43 3.22 -9.91
CA ASP A 83 19.90 1.93 -10.40
C ASP A 83 18.80 1.21 -11.20
N GLN A 84 19.02 -0.03 -11.61
CA GLN A 84 18.05 -0.79 -12.40
C GLN A 84 16.71 -0.95 -11.69
N LEU A 85 16.73 -1.22 -10.36
CA LEU A 85 15.50 -1.41 -9.58
C LEU A 85 14.71 -0.11 -9.44
N SER A 86 15.37 1.00 -9.08
CA SER A 86 14.71 2.31 -9.02
C SER A 86 14.25 2.78 -10.38
N MET A 87 14.99 2.50 -11.46
CA MET A 87 14.59 2.83 -12.83
C MET A 87 13.28 2.13 -13.23
N VAL A 88 13.15 0.82 -12.99
CA VAL A 88 11.92 0.08 -13.25
C VAL A 88 10.75 0.70 -12.50
N MET A 89 10.93 0.99 -11.21
CA MET A 89 9.88 1.61 -10.40
C MET A 89 9.53 3.03 -10.86
N LEU A 90 10.52 3.84 -11.27
CA LEU A 90 10.27 5.17 -11.83
C LEU A 90 9.42 5.11 -13.09
N CYS A 91 9.74 4.19 -14.03
CA CYS A 91 8.96 4.00 -15.24
C CYS A 91 7.50 3.64 -14.93
N VAL A 92 7.29 2.71 -13.98
CA VAL A 92 5.95 2.28 -13.57
C VAL A 92 5.19 3.40 -12.88
N VAL A 93 5.78 4.05 -11.87
CA VAL A 93 5.13 5.08 -11.06
C VAL A 93 4.79 6.32 -11.89
N THR A 94 5.74 6.81 -12.71
CA THR A 94 5.49 8.00 -13.53
C THR A 94 4.58 7.71 -14.71
N GLY A 95 4.78 6.59 -15.42
CA GLY A 95 3.99 6.24 -16.61
C GLY A 95 2.54 5.93 -16.27
N VAL A 96 2.31 4.96 -15.37
CA VAL A 96 0.94 4.59 -14.96
C VAL A 96 0.29 5.72 -14.17
N GLY A 97 1.05 6.40 -13.30
CA GLY A 97 0.58 7.56 -12.56
C GLY A 97 0.08 8.68 -13.46
N PHE A 98 0.81 9.01 -14.53
CA PHE A 98 0.38 9.99 -15.53
C PHE A 98 -0.93 9.58 -16.23
N LEU A 99 -1.04 8.31 -16.67
CA LEU A 99 -2.26 7.81 -17.31
C LEU A 99 -3.48 7.91 -16.37
N ILE A 100 -3.29 7.64 -15.08
CA ILE A 100 -4.35 7.77 -14.08
C ILE A 100 -4.73 9.25 -13.87
N HIS A 101 -3.77 10.19 -13.88
CA HIS A 101 -4.08 11.61 -13.80
C HIS A 101 -4.93 12.06 -15.00
N VAL A 102 -4.59 11.62 -16.23
CA VAL A 102 -5.38 11.92 -17.43
C VAL A 102 -6.80 11.33 -17.35
N TYR A 103 -6.93 10.07 -16.90
CA TYR A 103 -8.23 9.44 -16.67
C TYR A 103 -9.09 10.23 -15.68
N SER A 104 -8.46 10.72 -14.62
CA SER A 104 -9.15 11.44 -13.53
C SER A 104 -9.81 12.75 -13.99
N ILE A 105 -9.38 13.34 -15.11
CA ILE A 105 -10.00 14.54 -15.68
C ILE A 105 -11.48 14.28 -15.99
N GLY A 106 -11.77 13.16 -16.65
CA GLY A 106 -13.14 12.77 -16.99
C GLY A 106 -13.91 12.25 -15.78
N TYR A 107 -13.29 11.38 -14.99
CA TYR A 107 -13.97 10.73 -13.86
C TYR A 107 -14.38 11.69 -12.75
N MET A 108 -13.54 12.69 -12.42
CA MET A 108 -13.76 13.67 -11.35
C MET A 108 -14.34 14.99 -11.85
N GLY A 109 -14.72 15.08 -13.13
CA GLY A 109 -15.10 16.34 -13.78
C GLY A 109 -16.25 17.09 -13.11
N GLU A 110 -17.18 16.39 -12.48
CA GLU A 110 -18.36 16.96 -11.80
C GLU A 110 -18.16 17.20 -10.30
N GLU A 111 -17.05 16.68 -9.71
CA GLU A 111 -16.81 16.76 -8.28
C GLU A 111 -16.46 18.18 -7.81
N GLU A 112 -17.06 18.63 -6.71
CA GLU A 112 -16.77 19.92 -6.09
C GLU A 112 -15.34 20.00 -5.55
N GLY A 113 -14.83 18.89 -5.00
CA GLY A 113 -13.48 18.76 -4.46
C GLY A 113 -12.38 18.55 -5.52
N TYR A 114 -12.62 18.86 -6.79
CA TYR A 114 -11.72 18.60 -7.92
C TYR A 114 -10.28 19.08 -7.69
N TRP A 115 -10.09 20.33 -7.24
CA TRP A 115 -8.77 20.89 -6.92
C TRP A 115 -8.03 20.12 -5.82
N ARG A 116 -8.77 19.73 -4.76
CA ARG A 116 -8.25 18.97 -3.62
C ARG A 116 -7.84 17.57 -4.04
N PHE A 117 -8.63 16.92 -4.89
CA PHE A 117 -8.32 15.61 -5.44
C PHE A 117 -6.97 15.61 -6.17
N PHE A 118 -6.78 16.55 -7.12
CA PHE A 118 -5.52 16.63 -7.87
C PHE A 118 -4.33 17.07 -7.02
N ALA A 119 -4.54 17.90 -6.02
CA ALA A 119 -3.50 18.22 -5.05
C ALA A 119 -3.04 16.95 -4.32
N TYR A 120 -3.95 16.14 -3.81
CA TYR A 120 -3.60 14.90 -3.10
C TYR A 120 -2.96 13.85 -4.02
N MET A 121 -3.38 13.76 -5.27
CA MET A 121 -2.75 12.89 -6.28
C MET A 121 -1.29 13.27 -6.51
N ASN A 122 -1.00 14.56 -6.66
CA ASN A 122 0.36 15.06 -6.83
C ASN A 122 1.20 14.86 -5.56
N LEU A 123 0.64 15.06 -4.37
CA LEU A 123 1.30 14.78 -3.09
C LEU A 123 1.67 13.29 -2.98
N PHE A 124 0.76 12.41 -3.37
CA PHE A 124 1.02 10.98 -3.38
C PHE A 124 2.17 10.62 -4.33
N LEU A 125 2.17 11.19 -5.53
CA LEU A 125 3.23 10.98 -6.51
C LEU A 125 4.59 11.47 -6.00
N PHE A 126 4.65 12.64 -5.35
CA PHE A 126 5.84 13.16 -4.69
C PHE A 126 6.46 12.17 -3.71
N PHE A 127 5.66 11.68 -2.76
CA PHE A 127 6.18 10.77 -1.74
C PHE A 127 6.58 9.41 -2.31
N MET A 128 5.84 8.91 -3.31
CA MET A 128 6.20 7.64 -3.95
C MET A 128 7.52 7.74 -4.73
N LEU A 129 7.74 8.84 -5.44
CA LEU A 129 8.98 9.08 -6.16
C LEU A 129 10.17 9.30 -5.19
N THR A 130 9.94 9.96 -4.06
CA THR A 130 10.93 10.10 -2.98
C THR A 130 11.32 8.72 -2.41
N LEU A 131 10.34 7.85 -2.16
CA LEU A 131 10.57 6.48 -1.68
C LEU A 131 11.46 5.70 -2.64
N VAL A 132 11.11 5.70 -3.92
CA VAL A 132 11.80 4.91 -4.95
C VAL A 132 13.22 5.40 -5.21
N LEU A 133 13.44 6.71 -5.15
CA LEU A 133 14.75 7.33 -5.38
C LEU A 133 15.65 7.38 -4.15
N SER A 134 15.18 6.99 -2.97
CA SER A 134 15.98 7.08 -1.74
C SER A 134 17.30 6.30 -1.83
N ALA A 135 18.38 6.91 -1.32
CA ALA A 135 19.71 6.29 -1.20
C ALA A 135 19.97 5.67 0.18
N ASN A 136 19.02 5.80 1.11
CA ASN A 136 19.11 5.27 2.47
C ASN A 136 17.73 4.94 3.05
N PHE A 137 17.72 4.12 4.13
CA PHE A 137 16.49 3.71 4.80
C PHE A 137 15.70 4.87 5.41
N LEU A 138 16.35 5.96 5.84
CA LEU A 138 15.66 7.09 6.43
C LEU A 138 14.84 7.87 5.39
N LEU A 139 15.44 8.21 4.24
CA LEU A 139 14.72 8.90 3.18
C LEU A 139 13.64 8.01 2.55
N MET A 140 13.90 6.68 2.46
CA MET A 140 12.89 5.70 2.08
C MET A 140 11.71 5.74 3.06
N PHE A 141 11.97 5.82 4.36
CA PHE A 141 10.95 5.89 5.39
C PHE A 141 10.12 7.18 5.30
N VAL A 142 10.74 8.33 4.96
CA VAL A 142 9.99 9.58 4.71
C VAL A 142 8.99 9.41 3.57
N GLY A 143 9.44 8.84 2.44
CA GLY A 143 8.53 8.52 1.34
C GLY A 143 7.46 7.52 1.75
N TRP A 144 7.83 6.51 2.54
CA TRP A 144 6.96 5.46 3.06
C TRP A 144 5.82 6.00 3.93
N GLU A 145 6.14 6.87 4.87
CA GLU A 145 5.16 7.57 5.71
C GLU A 145 4.29 8.53 4.90
N GLY A 146 4.94 9.25 3.98
CA GLY A 146 4.25 10.23 3.14
C GLY A 146 3.21 9.61 2.22
N VAL A 147 3.48 8.45 1.59
CA VAL A 147 2.44 7.74 0.81
C VAL A 147 1.32 7.23 1.71
N GLY A 148 1.61 6.88 2.97
CA GLY A 148 0.60 6.54 3.98
C GLY A 148 -0.33 7.72 4.27
N LEU A 149 0.22 8.91 4.50
CA LEU A 149 -0.55 10.14 4.70
C LEU A 149 -1.38 10.50 3.46
N ALA A 150 -0.76 10.50 2.30
CA ALA A 150 -1.45 10.83 1.06
C ALA A 150 -2.59 9.84 0.75
N SER A 151 -2.39 8.54 1.03
CA SER A 151 -3.43 7.53 0.90
C SER A 151 -4.59 7.76 1.87
N TYR A 152 -4.32 8.13 3.12
CA TYR A 152 -5.34 8.51 4.09
C TYR A 152 -6.24 9.64 3.55
N LEU A 153 -5.62 10.70 3.00
CA LEU A 153 -6.34 11.84 2.42
C LEU A 153 -7.17 11.44 1.19
N LEU A 154 -6.66 10.54 0.37
CA LEU A 154 -7.30 10.07 -0.85
C LEU A 154 -8.42 9.05 -0.58
N ILE A 155 -8.23 8.11 0.33
CA ILE A 155 -9.26 7.14 0.75
C ILE A 155 -10.41 7.88 1.45
N GLY A 156 -10.07 8.79 2.36
CA GLY A 156 -11.01 9.65 3.07
C GLY A 156 -11.45 10.87 2.26
N PHE A 157 -11.32 10.88 0.92
CA PHE A 157 -11.67 12.03 0.08
C PHE A 157 -13.11 12.51 0.32
N TYR A 158 -14.05 11.57 0.44
CA TYR A 158 -15.45 11.85 0.80
C TYR A 158 -15.63 11.91 2.32
N TYR A 159 -14.86 12.77 3.00
CA TYR A 159 -14.76 12.84 4.46
C TYR A 159 -16.07 13.12 5.20
N THR A 160 -17.09 13.62 4.50
CA THR A 160 -18.45 13.81 5.03
C THR A 160 -19.21 12.50 5.19
N ARG A 161 -18.74 11.41 4.54
CA ARG A 161 -19.27 10.06 4.72
C ARG A 161 -18.48 9.35 5.81
N ASP A 162 -19.16 8.91 6.86
CA ASP A 162 -18.53 8.18 7.97
C ASP A 162 -17.77 6.93 7.51
N SER A 163 -18.30 6.21 6.51
CA SER A 163 -17.65 5.05 5.92
C SER A 163 -16.28 5.40 5.34
N ALA A 164 -16.19 6.46 4.55
CA ALA A 164 -14.93 6.89 3.92
C ALA A 164 -13.93 7.44 4.96
N SER A 165 -14.41 8.24 5.93
CA SER A 165 -13.58 8.75 7.02
C SER A 165 -13.00 7.61 7.87
N ASN A 166 -13.81 6.62 8.23
CA ASN A 166 -13.38 5.45 9.00
C ASN A 166 -12.45 4.54 8.19
N ALA A 167 -12.70 4.35 6.89
CA ALA A 167 -11.82 3.60 6.00
C ALA A 167 -10.42 4.24 5.90
N GLY A 168 -10.36 5.56 5.75
CA GLY A 168 -9.10 6.30 5.76
C GLY A 168 -8.34 6.12 7.08
N LYS A 169 -9.01 6.31 8.23
CA LYS A 169 -8.40 6.08 9.57
C LYS A 169 -7.91 4.65 9.72
N LYS A 170 -8.71 3.66 9.32
CA LYS A 170 -8.33 2.24 9.37
C LYS A 170 -7.08 2.00 8.55
N ALA A 171 -7.04 2.45 7.29
CA ALA A 171 -5.87 2.31 6.43
C ALA A 171 -4.62 2.94 7.05
N PHE A 172 -4.72 4.16 7.58
CA PHE A 172 -3.61 4.85 8.21
C PHE A 172 -3.08 4.09 9.45
N LEU A 173 -3.96 3.67 10.38
CA LEU A 173 -3.57 3.01 11.61
C LEU A 173 -2.94 1.63 11.37
N TYR A 174 -3.53 0.81 10.48
CA TYR A 174 -2.96 -0.51 10.15
C TYR A 174 -1.59 -0.40 9.49
N ASN A 175 -1.41 0.58 8.60
CA ASN A 175 -0.10 0.86 8.02
C ASN A 175 0.90 1.30 9.09
N ARG A 176 0.48 2.15 10.05
CA ARG A 176 1.34 2.62 11.13
C ARG A 176 1.84 1.50 12.05
N VAL A 177 1.04 0.46 12.28
CA VAL A 177 1.51 -0.74 12.99
C VAL A 177 2.67 -1.41 12.24
N GLY A 178 2.58 -1.51 10.92
CA GLY A 178 3.70 -1.99 10.09
C GLY A 178 4.91 -1.06 10.17
N ASP A 179 4.69 0.25 10.14
CA ASP A 179 5.73 1.27 10.13
C ASP A 179 6.58 1.24 11.43
N VAL A 180 6.00 0.83 12.57
CA VAL A 180 6.76 0.57 13.81
C VAL A 180 7.84 -0.50 13.58
N GLY A 181 7.53 -1.57 12.84
CA GLY A 181 8.52 -2.58 12.46
C GLY A 181 9.67 -1.98 11.66
N PHE A 182 9.37 -1.14 10.67
CA PHE A 182 10.39 -0.47 9.88
C PHE A 182 11.28 0.44 10.74
N LEU A 183 10.70 1.22 11.66
CA LEU A 183 11.44 2.06 12.61
C LEU A 183 12.39 1.24 13.48
N LEU A 184 11.91 0.15 14.06
CA LEU A 184 12.73 -0.76 14.87
C LEU A 184 13.87 -1.38 14.05
N ALA A 185 13.63 -1.73 12.79
CA ALA A 185 14.67 -2.19 11.88
C ALA A 185 15.74 -1.12 11.67
N MET A 186 15.35 0.15 11.45
CA MET A 186 16.31 1.26 11.33
C MET A 186 17.12 1.45 12.62
N PHE A 187 16.51 1.33 13.78
CA PHE A 187 17.26 1.41 15.06
C PHE A 187 18.29 0.29 15.19
N LEU A 188 17.95 -0.94 14.80
CA LEU A 188 18.92 -2.03 14.78
C LEU A 188 20.03 -1.82 13.74
N LEU A 189 19.70 -1.26 12.57
CA LEU A 189 20.71 -0.91 11.56
C LEU A 189 21.68 0.15 12.09
N ILE A 190 21.19 1.20 12.75
CA ILE A 190 22.04 2.23 13.38
C ILE A 190 22.91 1.60 14.48
N ALA A 191 22.31 0.81 15.37
CA ALA A 191 23.02 0.22 16.50
C ALA A 191 24.13 -0.75 16.07
N HIS A 192 23.94 -1.45 14.93
CA HIS A 192 24.88 -2.48 14.47
C HIS A 192 25.87 -1.98 13.41
N PHE A 193 25.42 -1.14 12.47
CA PHE A 193 26.23 -0.66 11.35
C PHE A 193 26.63 0.81 11.47
N GLY A 194 26.05 1.58 12.39
CA GLY A 194 26.32 3.03 12.56
C GLY A 194 25.77 3.91 11.45
N THR A 195 25.09 3.35 10.45
CA THR A 195 24.61 4.05 9.24
C THR A 195 23.29 3.48 8.74
N LEU A 196 22.57 4.28 7.95
CA LEU A 196 21.37 3.86 7.22
C LEU A 196 21.53 3.88 5.70
N ASN A 197 22.71 4.28 5.19
CA ASN A 197 22.97 4.32 3.75
C ASN A 197 23.00 2.89 3.18
N PHE A 198 22.34 2.66 2.05
CA PHE A 198 22.30 1.36 1.42
C PHE A 198 23.69 0.85 1.05
N SER A 199 24.53 1.71 0.44
CA SER A 199 25.90 1.37 0.05
C SER A 199 26.73 0.84 1.22
N ASP A 200 26.61 1.49 2.38
CA ASP A 200 27.44 1.18 3.55
C ASP A 200 26.95 -0.10 4.24
N VAL A 201 25.63 -0.21 4.48
CA VAL A 201 25.03 -1.39 5.10
C VAL A 201 25.23 -2.62 4.23
N PHE A 202 24.93 -2.53 2.94
CA PHE A 202 25.03 -3.68 2.02
C PHE A 202 26.49 -4.04 1.74
N GLY A 203 27.38 -3.04 1.68
CA GLY A 203 28.82 -3.26 1.57
C GLY A 203 29.40 -3.99 2.80
N ALA A 204 28.97 -3.61 4.02
CA ALA A 204 29.40 -4.26 5.25
C ALA A 204 28.91 -5.72 5.33
N ILE A 205 27.65 -5.99 4.94
CA ILE A 205 27.11 -7.36 4.89
C ILE A 205 27.82 -8.18 3.81
N GLY A 206 28.03 -7.61 2.62
CA GLY A 206 28.67 -8.28 1.48
C GLY A 206 30.13 -8.65 1.75
N SER A 207 30.87 -7.79 2.43
CA SER A 207 32.29 -8.01 2.76
C SER A 207 32.52 -9.03 3.89
N ASN A 208 31.46 -9.40 4.65
CA ASN A 208 31.55 -10.35 5.76
C ASN A 208 30.71 -11.61 5.49
N PRO A 209 31.27 -12.65 4.85
CA PRO A 209 30.57 -13.91 4.58
C PRO A 209 30.07 -14.63 5.83
N ALA A 210 30.69 -14.41 6.99
CA ALA A 210 30.29 -15.04 8.26
C ALA A 210 29.03 -14.39 8.89
N MET A 211 28.59 -13.24 8.40
CA MET A 211 27.42 -12.54 8.92
C MET A 211 26.13 -13.17 8.37
N HIS A 212 25.57 -14.11 9.13
CA HIS A 212 24.33 -14.83 8.80
C HIS A 212 23.38 -14.88 9.99
N GLY A 213 22.06 -14.99 9.73
CA GLY A 213 21.06 -15.19 10.77
C GLY A 213 21.05 -14.08 11.83
N GLY A 214 20.73 -14.41 13.07
CA GLY A 214 20.82 -13.50 14.22
C GLY A 214 20.20 -12.13 13.99
N ILE A 215 21.04 -11.09 14.03
CA ILE A 215 20.62 -9.70 13.86
C ILE A 215 20.01 -9.43 12.48
N LEU A 216 20.54 -10.04 11.40
CA LEU A 216 19.99 -9.88 10.05
C LEU A 216 18.61 -10.49 9.93
N THR A 217 18.34 -11.60 10.63
CA THR A 217 16.98 -12.17 10.73
C THR A 217 16.04 -11.20 11.42
N ALA A 218 16.45 -10.60 12.55
CA ALA A 218 15.63 -9.64 13.27
C ALA A 218 15.33 -8.40 12.40
N ILE A 219 16.34 -7.83 11.74
CA ILE A 219 16.18 -6.70 10.82
C ILE A 219 15.24 -7.08 9.67
N GLY A 220 15.46 -8.24 9.02
CA GLY A 220 14.65 -8.72 7.91
C GLY A 220 13.18 -8.92 8.29
N LEU A 221 12.89 -9.51 9.45
CA LEU A 221 11.53 -9.72 9.95
C LEU A 221 10.84 -8.39 10.34
N LEU A 222 11.58 -7.44 10.89
CA LEU A 222 11.06 -6.12 11.21
C LEU A 222 10.78 -5.29 9.96
N LEU A 223 11.65 -5.35 8.94
CA LEU A 223 11.37 -4.78 7.62
C LEU A 223 10.16 -5.47 6.97
N LEU A 224 10.05 -6.80 7.09
CA LEU A 224 8.88 -7.53 6.62
C LEU A 224 7.59 -7.06 7.29
N LEU A 225 7.60 -6.75 8.59
CA LEU A 225 6.42 -6.19 9.26
C LEU A 225 5.99 -4.86 8.63
N GLY A 226 6.95 -3.98 8.28
CA GLY A 226 6.70 -2.77 7.51
C GLY A 226 6.07 -3.09 6.15
N ALA A 227 6.65 -4.04 5.41
CA ALA A 227 6.15 -4.47 4.11
C ALA A 227 4.73 -5.07 4.19
N VAL A 228 4.43 -5.85 5.22
CA VAL A 228 3.10 -6.45 5.49
C VAL A 228 2.03 -5.37 5.65
N GLY A 229 2.34 -4.26 6.31
CA GLY A 229 1.43 -3.13 6.45
C GLY A 229 1.08 -2.50 5.10
N LYS A 230 2.08 -1.99 4.34
CA LYS A 230 1.85 -1.30 3.06
C LYS A 230 1.34 -2.23 1.97
N SER A 231 1.86 -3.44 1.89
CA SER A 231 1.47 -4.42 0.85
C SER A 231 0.28 -5.30 1.25
N ALA A 232 -0.41 -4.97 2.31
CA ALA A 232 -1.64 -5.64 2.76
C ALA A 232 -1.50 -7.16 2.81
N GLN A 233 -0.43 -7.66 3.45
CA GLN A 233 -0.25 -9.08 3.70
C GLN A 233 -0.83 -9.48 5.07
N ILE A 234 -1.05 -10.76 5.30
CA ILE A 234 -1.43 -11.29 6.61
C ILE A 234 -0.36 -10.88 7.64
N PRO A 235 -0.74 -10.33 8.83
CA PRO A 235 -2.10 -10.12 9.33
C PRO A 235 -2.72 -8.74 9.03
N LEU A 236 -2.02 -7.80 8.39
CA LEU A 236 -2.42 -6.39 8.26
C LEU A 236 -3.19 -6.05 6.96
N TYR A 237 -3.80 -7.02 6.28
CA TYR A 237 -4.46 -6.83 4.97
C TYR A 237 -5.84 -6.17 5.01
N VAL A 238 -6.50 -6.15 6.15
CA VAL A 238 -7.94 -5.82 6.31
C VAL A 238 -8.31 -4.37 5.94
N TRP A 239 -7.35 -3.46 5.85
CA TRP A 239 -7.60 -2.07 5.47
C TRP A 239 -7.83 -1.90 3.95
N LEU A 240 -7.24 -2.78 3.13
CA LEU A 240 -7.19 -2.60 1.67
C LEU A 240 -8.57 -2.71 1.00
N PRO A 241 -9.45 -3.69 1.36
CA PRO A 241 -10.80 -3.75 0.82
C PRO A 241 -11.69 -2.55 1.22
N ASP A 242 -11.46 -1.97 2.40
CA ASP A 242 -12.21 -0.79 2.86
C ASP A 242 -11.71 0.50 2.20
N ALA A 243 -10.46 0.52 1.71
CA ALA A 243 -9.93 1.63 0.91
C ALA A 243 -10.72 1.89 -0.40
N MET A 244 -11.63 0.98 -0.77
CA MET A 244 -12.55 1.15 -1.92
C MET A 244 -13.60 2.26 -1.72
N GLU A 245 -13.73 2.83 -0.53
CA GLU A 245 -14.58 4.00 -0.26
C GLU A 245 -14.08 5.28 -0.97
N GLY A 246 -12.80 5.35 -1.32
CA GLY A 246 -12.23 6.44 -2.12
C GLY A 246 -12.65 6.40 -3.59
N PRO A 247 -12.44 7.52 -4.35
CA PRO A 247 -12.70 7.57 -5.78
C PRO A 247 -11.94 6.48 -6.55
N THR A 248 -12.54 5.93 -7.61
CA THR A 248 -11.94 4.79 -8.34
C THR A 248 -10.54 5.07 -8.92
N PRO A 249 -10.20 6.27 -9.43
CA PRO A 249 -8.82 6.56 -9.85
C PRO A 249 -7.80 6.46 -8.71
N VAL A 250 -8.21 6.78 -7.47
CA VAL A 250 -7.39 6.56 -6.27
C VAL A 250 -7.12 5.08 -6.05
N SER A 251 -8.15 4.24 -6.19
CA SER A 251 -8.00 2.79 -6.11
C SER A 251 -7.02 2.29 -7.17
N ALA A 252 -7.10 2.79 -8.42
CA ALA A 252 -6.14 2.46 -9.46
C ALA A 252 -4.70 2.88 -9.06
N LEU A 253 -4.50 4.09 -8.55
CA LEU A 253 -3.18 4.60 -8.18
C LEU A 253 -2.56 3.79 -7.03
N ILE A 254 -3.29 3.65 -5.92
CA ILE A 254 -2.81 2.97 -4.70
C ILE A 254 -2.53 1.48 -4.98
N HIS A 255 -3.43 0.80 -5.71
CA HIS A 255 -3.44 -0.66 -5.80
C HIS A 255 -2.70 -1.23 -7.01
N ALA A 256 -2.39 -0.42 -8.04
CA ALA A 256 -1.73 -0.95 -9.24
C ALA A 256 -0.20 -0.79 -9.19
N ALA A 257 0.29 0.42 -9.02
CA ALA A 257 1.67 0.77 -9.37
C ALA A 257 2.49 1.38 -8.24
N THR A 258 1.89 1.63 -7.05
CA THR A 258 2.50 2.55 -6.09
C THR A 258 2.53 2.00 -4.65
N MET A 259 1.66 2.48 -3.74
CA MET A 259 1.77 2.23 -2.30
C MET A 259 1.87 0.74 -1.94
N VAL A 260 0.98 -0.10 -2.51
CA VAL A 260 0.95 -1.52 -2.17
C VAL A 260 2.14 -2.31 -2.73
N THR A 261 2.85 -1.76 -3.71
CA THR A 261 4.07 -2.36 -4.27
C THR A 261 5.33 -1.95 -3.51
N ALA A 262 5.24 -0.96 -2.61
CA ALA A 262 6.36 -0.45 -1.84
C ALA A 262 7.03 -1.53 -0.97
N GLY A 263 6.25 -2.47 -0.40
CA GLY A 263 6.80 -3.59 0.38
C GLY A 263 7.61 -4.56 -0.48
N VAL A 264 7.14 -4.87 -1.69
CA VAL A 264 7.88 -5.71 -2.65
C VAL A 264 9.19 -5.01 -3.06
N TYR A 265 9.11 -3.72 -3.39
CA TYR A 265 10.28 -2.89 -3.70
C TYR A 265 11.30 -2.90 -2.55
N MET A 266 10.86 -2.69 -1.31
CA MET A 266 11.72 -2.64 -0.13
C MET A 266 12.40 -4.00 0.13
N ILE A 267 11.67 -5.13 -0.01
CA ILE A 267 12.26 -6.47 0.12
C ILE A 267 13.30 -6.71 -0.97
N ALA A 268 12.98 -6.37 -2.23
CA ALA A 268 13.93 -6.49 -3.33
C ALA A 268 15.15 -5.56 -3.17
N ARG A 269 14.97 -4.33 -2.65
CA ARG A 269 16.04 -3.39 -2.34
C ARG A 269 16.96 -3.90 -1.23
N ALA A 270 16.39 -4.52 -0.21
CA ALA A 270 17.12 -5.07 0.93
C ALA A 270 17.47 -6.56 0.76
N HIS A 271 17.47 -7.10 -0.47
CA HIS A 271 17.67 -8.52 -0.76
C HIS A 271 18.87 -9.11 -0.02
N ILE A 272 19.99 -8.41 0.06
CA ILE A 272 21.20 -8.88 0.71
C ILE A 272 20.99 -9.21 2.21
N ILE A 273 20.07 -8.52 2.89
CA ILE A 273 19.69 -8.82 4.27
C ILE A 273 18.90 -10.13 4.31
N TYR A 274 17.96 -10.29 3.38
CA TYR A 274 17.10 -11.48 3.29
C TYR A 274 17.88 -12.71 2.85
N ASP A 275 18.80 -12.59 1.90
CA ASP A 275 19.65 -13.69 1.41
C ASP A 275 20.54 -14.28 2.52
N ARG A 276 20.81 -13.50 3.58
CA ARG A 276 21.57 -13.94 4.76
C ARG A 276 20.72 -14.58 5.86
N SER A 277 19.39 -14.70 5.65
CA SER A 277 18.47 -15.27 6.63
C SER A 277 17.43 -16.17 5.99
N ALA A 278 17.66 -17.47 6.05
CA ALA A 278 16.69 -18.48 5.59
C ALA A 278 15.32 -18.36 6.28
N ILE A 279 15.31 -17.99 7.57
CA ILE A 279 14.07 -17.79 8.34
C ILE A 279 13.28 -16.61 7.77
N ALA A 280 13.95 -15.50 7.46
CA ALA A 280 13.29 -14.33 6.90
C ALA A 280 12.72 -14.65 5.50
N LEU A 281 13.48 -15.28 4.61
CA LEU A 281 13.02 -15.70 3.29
C LEU A 281 11.83 -16.66 3.38
N LEU A 282 11.92 -17.71 4.20
CA LEU A 282 10.82 -18.65 4.40
C LEU A 282 9.56 -17.96 4.94
N THR A 283 9.72 -16.99 5.84
CA THR A 283 8.60 -16.22 6.39
C THR A 283 7.94 -15.36 5.30
N VAL A 284 8.73 -14.69 4.46
CA VAL A 284 8.23 -13.92 3.30
C VAL A 284 7.43 -14.82 2.35
N ALA A 285 7.99 -15.99 1.96
CA ALA A 285 7.32 -16.94 1.07
C ALA A 285 6.02 -17.48 1.68
N SER A 286 6.04 -17.84 2.96
CA SER A 286 4.88 -18.41 3.68
C SER A 286 3.75 -17.38 3.82
N ILE A 287 4.06 -16.16 4.26
CA ILE A 287 3.08 -15.07 4.38
C ILE A 287 2.51 -14.72 2.99
N GLY A 288 3.37 -14.60 1.96
CA GLY A 288 2.94 -14.31 0.60
C GLY A 288 1.98 -15.36 0.07
N THR A 289 2.34 -16.64 0.17
CA THR A 289 1.52 -17.76 -0.31
C THR A 289 0.19 -17.87 0.44
N ALA A 290 0.21 -17.77 1.77
CA ALA A 290 -0.99 -17.80 2.59
C ALA A 290 -1.94 -16.62 2.26
N THR A 291 -1.38 -15.43 2.09
CA THR A 291 -2.13 -14.23 1.71
C THR A 291 -2.75 -14.38 0.33
N ALA A 292 -2.00 -14.92 -0.64
CA ALA A 292 -2.50 -15.13 -1.99
C ALA A 292 -3.74 -16.01 -2.01
N LEU A 293 -3.70 -17.15 -1.32
CA LEU A 293 -4.82 -18.09 -1.22
C LEU A 293 -6.00 -17.49 -0.46
N LEU A 294 -5.76 -16.93 0.72
CA LEU A 294 -6.82 -16.35 1.57
C LEU A 294 -7.59 -15.26 0.82
N ALA A 295 -6.88 -14.33 0.18
CA ALA A 295 -7.51 -13.26 -0.57
C ALA A 295 -8.27 -13.77 -1.80
N ALA A 296 -7.78 -14.78 -2.51
CA ALA A 296 -8.47 -15.38 -3.64
C ALA A 296 -9.81 -16.00 -3.23
N THR A 297 -9.86 -16.70 -2.09
CA THR A 297 -11.13 -17.27 -1.57
C THR A 297 -12.13 -16.17 -1.23
N MET A 298 -11.72 -15.08 -0.58
CA MET A 298 -12.60 -13.95 -0.28
C MET A 298 -13.11 -13.26 -1.56
N GLY A 299 -12.23 -13.06 -2.55
CA GLY A 299 -12.56 -12.45 -3.84
C GLY A 299 -13.66 -13.18 -4.60
N MET A 300 -13.76 -14.51 -4.47
CA MET A 300 -14.81 -15.30 -5.08
C MET A 300 -16.22 -14.97 -4.58
N MET A 301 -16.35 -14.51 -3.34
CA MET A 301 -17.65 -14.32 -2.69
C MET A 301 -18.13 -12.87 -2.67
N GLN A 302 -17.24 -11.89 -2.99
CA GLN A 302 -17.64 -10.48 -3.02
C GLN A 302 -18.56 -10.16 -4.20
N ASN A 303 -19.52 -9.25 -3.99
CA ASN A 303 -20.46 -8.79 -5.01
C ASN A 303 -20.16 -7.39 -5.53
N ASP A 304 -19.43 -6.58 -4.76
CA ASP A 304 -18.94 -5.26 -5.16
C ASP A 304 -17.74 -5.41 -6.10
N ILE A 305 -17.81 -4.79 -7.29
CA ILE A 305 -16.79 -4.88 -8.34
C ILE A 305 -15.42 -4.39 -7.84
N LYS A 306 -15.38 -3.27 -7.08
CA LYS A 306 -14.15 -2.72 -6.52
C LYS A 306 -13.56 -3.63 -5.44
N ARG A 307 -14.41 -4.23 -4.57
CA ARG A 307 -13.95 -5.16 -3.53
C ARG A 307 -13.38 -6.46 -4.12
N VAL A 308 -13.96 -7.01 -5.19
CA VAL A 308 -13.36 -8.15 -5.91
C VAL A 308 -11.96 -7.78 -6.40
N LEU A 309 -11.81 -6.60 -7.01
CA LEU A 309 -10.52 -6.12 -7.50
C LEU A 309 -9.53 -5.85 -6.35
N ALA A 310 -10.00 -5.40 -5.18
CA ALA A 310 -9.16 -5.21 -4.00
C ALA A 310 -8.58 -6.54 -3.49
N TYR A 311 -9.43 -7.56 -3.29
CA TYR A 311 -8.95 -8.89 -2.89
C TYR A 311 -8.05 -9.52 -3.94
N SER A 312 -8.33 -9.31 -5.22
CA SER A 312 -7.44 -9.76 -6.27
C SER A 312 -6.08 -9.04 -6.24
N THR A 313 -6.00 -7.78 -5.76
CA THR A 313 -4.73 -7.09 -5.52
C THR A 313 -3.96 -7.73 -4.37
N VAL A 314 -4.60 -7.96 -3.22
CA VAL A 314 -3.98 -8.66 -2.08
C VAL A 314 -3.40 -10.01 -2.51
N SER A 315 -4.17 -10.77 -3.32
CA SER A 315 -3.74 -12.06 -3.84
C SER A 315 -2.51 -11.95 -4.75
N GLN A 316 -2.47 -10.98 -5.68
CA GLN A 316 -1.31 -10.82 -6.59
C GLN A 316 -0.07 -10.31 -5.84
N LEU A 317 -0.23 -9.45 -4.83
CA LEU A 317 0.88 -9.06 -3.95
C LEU A 317 1.45 -10.27 -3.20
N GLY A 318 0.60 -11.21 -2.79
CA GLY A 318 1.04 -12.47 -2.21
C GLY A 318 1.97 -13.27 -3.13
N TYR A 319 1.69 -13.31 -4.45
CA TYR A 319 2.62 -13.92 -5.43
C TYR A 319 3.96 -13.17 -5.52
N MET A 320 3.94 -11.83 -5.47
CA MET A 320 5.19 -11.06 -5.48
C MET A 320 6.04 -11.34 -4.24
N PHE A 321 5.38 -11.46 -3.06
CA PHE A 321 6.04 -11.87 -1.83
C PHE A 321 6.59 -13.31 -1.93
N LEU A 322 5.83 -14.24 -2.51
CA LEU A 322 6.33 -15.59 -2.80
C LEU A 322 7.58 -15.55 -3.67
N GLY A 323 7.56 -14.77 -4.77
CA GLY A 323 8.73 -14.60 -5.65
C GLY A 323 9.96 -14.08 -4.88
N CYS A 324 9.78 -13.03 -4.07
CA CYS A 324 10.86 -12.49 -3.23
C CYS A 324 11.31 -13.51 -2.16
N GLY A 325 10.38 -14.26 -1.56
CA GLY A 325 10.67 -15.22 -0.48
C GLY A 325 11.39 -16.48 -0.94
N VAL A 326 11.34 -16.81 -2.24
CA VAL A 326 12.16 -17.84 -2.86
C VAL A 326 13.42 -17.25 -3.53
N ALA A 327 13.83 -16.04 -3.12
CA ALA A 327 14.97 -15.29 -3.66
C ALA A 327 14.92 -15.01 -5.18
N ALA A 328 13.74 -15.16 -5.80
CA ALA A 328 13.49 -14.81 -7.21
C ALA A 328 12.99 -13.37 -7.33
N TYR A 329 13.79 -12.42 -6.86
CA TYR A 329 13.41 -10.99 -6.79
C TYR A 329 13.05 -10.40 -8.15
N SER A 330 13.80 -10.79 -9.20
CA SER A 330 13.50 -10.35 -10.58
C SER A 330 12.11 -10.80 -11.03
N ALA A 331 11.70 -12.02 -10.73
CA ALA A 331 10.36 -12.53 -11.04
C ALA A 331 9.27 -11.77 -10.23
N GLY A 332 9.52 -11.52 -8.94
CA GLY A 332 8.62 -10.73 -8.10
C GLY A 332 8.43 -9.30 -8.61
N VAL A 333 9.52 -8.61 -8.99
CA VAL A 333 9.49 -7.25 -9.55
C VAL A 333 8.91 -7.25 -10.98
N PHE A 334 9.17 -8.27 -11.80
CA PHE A 334 8.55 -8.37 -13.11
C PHE A 334 7.02 -8.52 -13.00
N HIS A 335 6.57 -9.34 -12.06
CA HIS A 335 5.12 -9.44 -11.81
C HIS A 335 4.53 -8.13 -11.28
N LEU A 336 5.28 -7.34 -10.50
CA LEU A 336 4.88 -5.99 -10.10
C LEU A 336 4.68 -5.07 -11.31
N VAL A 337 5.58 -5.09 -12.30
CA VAL A 337 5.46 -4.29 -13.53
C VAL A 337 4.22 -4.66 -14.33
N THR A 338 4.03 -5.95 -14.60
CA THR A 338 2.85 -6.42 -15.35
C THR A 338 1.56 -6.18 -14.59
N HIS A 339 1.59 -6.37 -13.27
CA HIS A 339 0.49 -6.06 -12.36
C HIS A 339 0.08 -4.59 -12.44
N ALA A 340 1.03 -3.67 -12.49
CA ALA A 340 0.73 -2.24 -12.62
C ALA A 340 -0.14 -1.95 -13.86
N PHE A 341 0.10 -2.63 -14.98
CA PHE A 341 -0.67 -2.44 -16.20
C PHE A 341 -2.07 -3.04 -16.10
N PHE A 342 -2.19 -4.34 -15.84
CA PHE A 342 -3.51 -4.96 -15.82
C PHE A 342 -4.36 -4.52 -14.60
N LYS A 343 -3.77 -4.14 -13.46
CA LYS A 343 -4.54 -3.66 -12.32
C LYS A 343 -5.03 -2.24 -12.48
N ALA A 344 -4.18 -1.32 -12.95
CA ALA A 344 -4.65 0.01 -13.30
C ALA A 344 -5.82 -0.10 -14.29
N LEU A 345 -5.66 -0.90 -15.34
CA LEU A 345 -6.71 -1.12 -16.33
C LEU A 345 -8.00 -1.68 -15.73
N LEU A 346 -7.92 -2.70 -14.87
CA LEU A 346 -9.09 -3.29 -14.22
C LEU A 346 -9.85 -2.28 -13.37
N PHE A 347 -9.14 -1.48 -12.56
CA PHE A 347 -9.78 -0.44 -11.75
C PHE A 347 -10.35 0.70 -12.59
N LEU A 348 -9.62 1.16 -13.61
CA LEU A 348 -10.11 2.21 -14.49
C LEU A 348 -11.32 1.73 -15.31
N ALA A 349 -11.30 0.48 -15.80
CA ALA A 349 -12.44 -0.10 -16.51
C ALA A 349 -13.65 -0.30 -15.57
N ALA A 350 -13.43 -0.75 -14.32
CA ALA A 350 -14.49 -0.79 -13.33
C ALA A 350 -15.03 0.63 -13.02
N GLY A 351 -14.16 1.64 -12.95
CA GLY A 351 -14.57 3.03 -12.82
C GLY A 351 -15.41 3.52 -13.99
N SER A 352 -15.05 3.14 -15.22
CA SER A 352 -15.85 3.44 -16.41
C SER A 352 -17.24 2.80 -16.33
N VAL A 353 -17.34 1.53 -15.91
CA VAL A 353 -18.64 0.85 -15.69
C VAL A 353 -19.46 1.57 -14.62
N ILE A 354 -18.87 1.89 -13.47
CA ILE A 354 -19.53 2.58 -12.36
C ILE A 354 -20.01 3.97 -12.80
N HIS A 355 -19.18 4.73 -13.52
CA HIS A 355 -19.52 6.05 -14.05
C HIS A 355 -20.72 5.97 -15.00
N THR A 356 -20.72 5.00 -15.91
CA THR A 356 -21.81 4.77 -16.87
C THR A 356 -23.13 4.34 -16.19
N LEU A 357 -23.05 3.67 -15.04
CA LEU A 357 -24.22 3.20 -14.27
C LEU A 357 -24.61 4.13 -13.12
N GLY A 358 -24.21 5.41 -13.14
CA GLY A 358 -24.61 6.37 -12.13
C GLY A 358 -24.12 6.07 -10.71
N GLY A 359 -23.00 5.34 -10.56
CA GLY A 359 -22.39 5.03 -9.26
C GLY A 359 -22.65 3.61 -8.74
N GLU A 360 -23.41 2.76 -9.45
CA GLU A 360 -23.70 1.38 -9.04
C GLU A 360 -22.42 0.52 -9.01
N GLN A 361 -22.17 -0.19 -7.91
CA GLN A 361 -21.00 -1.04 -7.69
C GLN A 361 -21.33 -2.52 -7.54
N ASP A 362 -22.60 -2.87 -7.26
CA ASP A 362 -23.03 -4.26 -7.09
C ASP A 362 -23.17 -4.96 -8.45
N MET A 363 -22.31 -5.95 -8.70
CA MET A 363 -22.34 -6.73 -9.94
C MET A 363 -23.67 -7.47 -10.16
N ARG A 364 -24.46 -7.70 -9.10
CA ARG A 364 -25.79 -8.33 -9.22
C ARG A 364 -26.81 -7.41 -9.87
N ALA A 365 -26.61 -6.10 -9.79
CA ALA A 365 -27.42 -5.09 -10.47
C ALA A 365 -26.92 -4.79 -11.90
N MET A 366 -25.72 -5.24 -12.28
CA MET A 366 -25.14 -5.06 -13.62
C MET A 366 -25.62 -6.13 -14.61
N GLY A 367 -25.21 -6.04 -15.86
CA GLY A 367 -25.41 -7.02 -16.93
C GLY A 367 -25.64 -6.38 -18.30
N GLY A 368 -25.40 -7.13 -19.38
CA GLY A 368 -25.71 -6.72 -20.75
C GLY A 368 -24.92 -5.52 -21.30
N LEU A 369 -23.81 -5.11 -20.64
CA LEU A 369 -23.10 -3.89 -20.99
C LEU A 369 -22.17 -4.03 -22.22
N ARG A 370 -21.91 -5.24 -22.68
CA ARG A 370 -20.95 -5.54 -23.76
C ARG A 370 -21.14 -4.69 -25.04
N THR A 371 -22.39 -4.47 -25.43
CA THR A 371 -22.74 -3.74 -26.66
C THR A 371 -22.90 -2.24 -26.41
N LYS A 372 -23.16 -1.83 -25.18
CA LYS A 372 -23.40 -0.44 -24.79
C LYS A 372 -22.10 0.33 -24.57
N ILE A 373 -21.08 -0.32 -24.00
CA ILE A 373 -19.76 0.24 -23.70
C ILE A 373 -18.63 -0.65 -24.29
N PRO A 374 -18.51 -0.74 -25.61
CA PRO A 374 -17.62 -1.70 -26.26
C PRO A 374 -16.12 -1.47 -26.01
N VAL A 375 -15.65 -0.23 -25.91
CA VAL A 375 -14.23 0.07 -25.64
C VAL A 375 -13.87 -0.37 -24.21
N THR A 376 -14.72 -0.03 -23.23
CA THR A 376 -14.58 -0.48 -21.82
C THR A 376 -14.62 -2.01 -21.74
N PHE A 377 -15.50 -2.66 -22.49
CA PHE A 377 -15.59 -4.14 -22.53
C PHE A 377 -14.28 -4.77 -23.02
N TRP A 378 -13.75 -4.34 -24.16
CA TRP A 378 -12.55 -4.96 -24.74
C TRP A 378 -11.29 -4.68 -23.92
N THR A 379 -11.15 -3.46 -23.39
CA THR A 379 -10.02 -3.11 -22.53
C THR A 379 -10.05 -3.91 -21.22
N MET A 380 -11.22 -4.03 -20.59
CA MET A 380 -11.37 -4.87 -19.38
C MET A 380 -11.16 -6.35 -19.69
N THR A 381 -11.60 -6.83 -20.85
CA THR A 381 -11.36 -8.20 -21.31
C THR A 381 -9.87 -8.51 -21.38
N ALA A 382 -9.07 -7.63 -22.02
CA ALA A 382 -7.61 -7.80 -22.08
C ALA A 382 -7.00 -7.93 -20.67
N ALA A 383 -7.43 -7.10 -19.72
CA ALA A 383 -6.93 -7.15 -18.35
C ALA A 383 -7.38 -8.41 -17.58
N VAL A 384 -8.63 -8.87 -17.77
CA VAL A 384 -9.15 -10.11 -17.16
C VAL A 384 -8.38 -11.33 -17.64
N PHE A 385 -8.11 -11.42 -18.94
CA PHE A 385 -7.30 -12.51 -19.49
C PHE A 385 -5.84 -12.42 -19.02
N ALA A 386 -5.27 -11.20 -18.95
CA ALA A 386 -3.90 -11.01 -18.44
C ALA A 386 -3.75 -11.47 -16.99
N ILE A 387 -4.59 -10.98 -16.06
CA ILE A 387 -4.48 -11.36 -14.64
C ILE A 387 -4.76 -12.85 -14.41
N SER A 388 -5.61 -13.46 -15.25
CA SER A 388 -5.93 -14.89 -15.16
C SER A 388 -4.79 -15.78 -15.63
N GLY A 389 -3.75 -15.23 -16.28
CA GLY A 389 -2.59 -15.99 -16.74
C GLY A 389 -2.81 -16.73 -18.05
N PHE A 390 -3.49 -16.12 -19.02
CA PHE A 390 -3.65 -16.68 -20.36
C PHE A 390 -2.50 -16.27 -21.28
N PRO A 391 -1.85 -17.25 -21.97
CA PRO A 391 -0.86 -16.92 -22.99
C PRO A 391 -1.48 -16.15 -24.17
N PRO A 392 -0.77 -15.23 -24.81
CA PRO A 392 0.59 -14.75 -24.59
C PRO A 392 0.66 -13.48 -23.71
N LEU A 393 -0.36 -13.19 -22.91
CA LEU A 393 -0.47 -11.93 -22.17
C LEU A 393 0.54 -11.84 -21.01
N CYS A 394 0.84 -10.61 -20.58
CA CYS A 394 1.92 -10.32 -19.65
C CYS A 394 1.78 -11.01 -18.29
N GLY A 395 0.56 -11.22 -17.80
CA GLY A 395 0.30 -11.89 -16.52
C GLY A 395 0.58 -13.41 -16.56
N PHE A 396 0.49 -14.07 -17.73
CA PHE A 396 0.95 -15.43 -17.91
C PHE A 396 2.45 -15.51 -17.64
N VAL A 397 3.24 -14.76 -18.40
CA VAL A 397 4.71 -14.79 -18.32
C VAL A 397 5.21 -14.53 -16.88
N SER A 398 4.73 -13.45 -16.27
CA SER A 398 5.25 -13.01 -14.97
C SER A 398 4.80 -13.88 -13.79
N LYS A 399 3.59 -14.46 -13.83
CA LYS A 399 3.10 -15.33 -12.77
C LYS A 399 3.72 -16.71 -12.87
N ASP A 400 3.84 -17.25 -14.08
CA ASP A 400 4.44 -18.56 -14.30
C ASP A 400 5.92 -18.57 -13.94
N GLU A 401 6.65 -17.48 -14.16
CA GLU A 401 8.02 -17.32 -13.69
C GLU A 401 8.12 -17.46 -12.16
N ILE A 402 7.24 -16.80 -11.40
CA ILE A 402 7.20 -16.97 -9.93
C ILE A 402 6.92 -18.42 -9.55
N LEU A 403 5.94 -19.04 -10.18
CA LEU A 403 5.58 -20.43 -9.89
C LEU A 403 6.71 -21.40 -10.26
N TYR A 404 7.36 -21.20 -11.40
CA TYR A 404 8.52 -21.98 -11.81
C TYR A 404 9.65 -21.88 -10.80
N GLN A 405 10.03 -20.66 -10.42
CA GLN A 405 11.08 -20.41 -9.43
C GLN A 405 10.73 -21.01 -8.06
N ALA A 406 9.48 -20.93 -7.63
CA ALA A 406 9.03 -21.57 -6.40
C ALA A 406 9.19 -23.10 -6.47
N PHE A 407 8.83 -23.73 -7.61
CA PHE A 407 8.92 -25.18 -7.78
C PHE A 407 10.37 -25.69 -7.72
N VAL A 408 11.31 -24.97 -8.35
CA VAL A 408 12.72 -25.41 -8.45
C VAL A 408 13.54 -25.03 -7.22
N HIS A 409 13.05 -24.10 -6.38
CA HIS A 409 13.82 -23.57 -5.25
C HIS A 409 14.14 -24.63 -4.17
N SER A 410 13.14 -25.41 -3.75
CA SER A 410 13.29 -26.38 -2.66
C SER A 410 12.08 -27.32 -2.57
N GLU A 411 12.14 -28.36 -1.73
CA GLU A 411 10.99 -29.23 -1.46
C GLU A 411 9.81 -28.44 -0.85
N ALA A 412 10.07 -27.49 0.05
CA ALA A 412 9.05 -26.59 0.57
C ALA A 412 8.48 -25.68 -0.54
N GLY A 413 9.31 -25.32 -1.52
CA GLY A 413 8.91 -24.56 -2.69
C GLY A 413 7.85 -25.25 -3.55
N LYS A 414 7.87 -26.58 -3.62
CA LYS A 414 6.83 -27.36 -4.31
C LYS A 414 5.47 -27.23 -3.64
N VAL A 415 5.42 -27.10 -2.30
CA VAL A 415 4.16 -26.81 -1.57
C VAL A 415 3.67 -25.40 -1.91
N PHE A 416 4.55 -24.41 -1.91
CA PHE A 416 4.21 -23.04 -2.30
C PHE A 416 3.72 -22.97 -3.75
N TRP A 417 4.36 -23.70 -4.64
CA TRP A 417 3.92 -23.84 -6.04
C TRP A 417 2.51 -24.42 -6.13
N ALA A 418 2.22 -25.54 -5.42
CA ALA A 418 0.91 -26.17 -5.48
C ALA A 418 -0.21 -25.26 -4.98
N VAL A 419 0.03 -24.55 -3.85
CA VAL A 419 -0.92 -23.56 -3.32
C VAL A 419 -1.05 -22.37 -4.27
N GLY A 420 0.05 -21.89 -4.85
CA GLY A 420 0.05 -20.84 -5.85
C GLY A 420 -0.74 -21.24 -7.11
N LEU A 421 -0.53 -22.46 -7.61
CA LEU A 421 -1.25 -22.98 -8.77
C LEU A 421 -2.78 -23.08 -8.52
N LEU A 422 -3.18 -23.59 -7.36
CA LEU A 422 -4.59 -23.58 -6.93
C LEU A 422 -5.14 -22.16 -6.93
N THR A 423 -4.40 -21.22 -6.36
CA THR A 423 -4.78 -19.80 -6.28
C THR A 423 -4.90 -19.17 -7.67
N ALA A 424 -4.10 -19.58 -8.65
CA ALA A 424 -4.22 -19.13 -10.05
C ALA A 424 -5.55 -19.58 -10.67
N GLY A 425 -5.98 -20.82 -10.42
CA GLY A 425 -7.31 -21.30 -10.82
C GLY A 425 -8.45 -20.50 -10.21
N LEU A 426 -8.36 -20.19 -8.91
CA LEU A 426 -9.33 -19.33 -8.21
C LEU A 426 -9.32 -17.91 -8.77
N THR A 427 -8.14 -17.37 -9.12
CA THR A 427 -8.01 -16.05 -9.74
C THR A 427 -8.75 -16.00 -11.07
N SER A 428 -8.53 -16.98 -11.94
CA SER A 428 -9.26 -17.10 -13.20
C SER A 428 -10.77 -17.18 -12.96
N PHE A 429 -11.22 -18.02 -12.02
CA PHE A 429 -12.63 -18.19 -11.71
C PHE A 429 -13.30 -16.87 -11.29
N TYR A 430 -12.78 -16.14 -10.29
CA TYR A 430 -13.46 -14.94 -9.80
C TYR A 430 -13.35 -13.76 -10.76
N MET A 431 -12.29 -13.68 -11.56
CA MET A 431 -12.17 -12.63 -12.58
C MET A 431 -13.15 -12.84 -13.73
N PHE A 432 -13.32 -14.06 -14.19
CA PHE A 432 -14.35 -14.37 -15.19
C PHE A 432 -15.78 -14.31 -14.62
N ARG A 433 -15.97 -14.63 -13.34
CA ARG A 433 -17.24 -14.36 -12.65
C ARG A 433 -17.62 -12.88 -12.73
N LEU A 434 -16.69 -11.99 -12.36
CA LEU A 434 -16.85 -10.53 -12.44
C LEU A 434 -17.19 -10.12 -13.88
N TRP A 435 -16.43 -10.61 -14.86
CA TRP A 435 -16.60 -10.29 -16.28
C TRP A 435 -17.97 -10.73 -16.83
N TYR A 436 -18.42 -11.97 -16.51
CA TYR A 436 -19.74 -12.44 -16.92
C TYR A 436 -20.88 -11.66 -16.26
N MET A 437 -20.78 -11.36 -14.98
CA MET A 437 -21.83 -10.65 -14.25
C MET A 437 -21.98 -9.19 -14.71
N THR A 438 -20.91 -8.55 -15.14
CA THR A 438 -20.89 -7.15 -15.58
C THR A 438 -21.34 -7.01 -17.03
N PHE A 439 -20.83 -7.82 -17.94
CA PHE A 439 -20.97 -7.56 -19.38
C PHE A 439 -21.98 -8.46 -20.10
N PHE A 440 -22.39 -9.59 -19.51
CA PHE A 440 -23.24 -10.56 -20.18
C PHE A 440 -24.60 -10.70 -19.50
N GLY A 441 -25.54 -11.26 -20.25
CA GLY A 441 -26.92 -11.45 -19.79
C GLY A 441 -27.80 -10.26 -20.09
N GLU A 442 -28.94 -10.19 -19.42
CA GLU A 442 -29.88 -9.09 -19.51
C GLU A 442 -29.39 -7.91 -18.67
N SER A 443 -29.64 -6.68 -19.13
CA SER A 443 -29.34 -5.48 -18.34
C SER A 443 -30.31 -5.41 -17.15
N ARG A 444 -29.76 -5.50 -15.95
CA ARG A 444 -30.54 -5.42 -14.70
C ARG A 444 -30.56 -4.02 -14.13
N ALA A 445 -29.75 -3.13 -14.64
CA ALA A 445 -29.65 -1.74 -14.19
C ALA A 445 -31.00 -1.00 -14.34
N VAL A 446 -31.72 -1.20 -15.43
CA VAL A 446 -33.03 -0.57 -15.68
C VAL A 446 -34.10 -1.10 -14.70
N ALA A 447 -34.13 -2.40 -14.43
CA ALA A 447 -35.09 -2.99 -13.49
C ALA A 447 -34.84 -2.55 -12.04
N TYR A 448 -33.59 -2.26 -11.69
CA TYR A 448 -33.21 -1.77 -10.36
C TYR A 448 -33.61 -0.30 -10.18
N GLU A 449 -33.52 0.47 -11.25
CA GLU A 449 -33.95 1.89 -11.29
C GLU A 449 -35.49 2.00 -11.16
N GLU A 450 -36.25 1.17 -11.87
CA GLU A 450 -37.71 1.10 -11.74
C GLU A 450 -38.15 0.66 -10.33
N ALA A 451 -37.50 -0.35 -9.75
CA ALA A 451 -37.76 -0.79 -8.38
C ALA A 451 -37.38 0.26 -7.33
N ALA A 452 -36.29 0.99 -7.53
CA ALA A 452 -35.85 2.08 -6.65
C ALA A 452 -36.77 3.31 -6.76
N VAL A 453 -37.30 3.60 -7.95
CA VAL A 453 -38.28 4.66 -8.17
C VAL A 453 -39.61 4.31 -7.49
N HIS A 454 -40.08 3.05 -7.59
CA HIS A 454 -41.29 2.60 -6.91
C HIS A 454 -41.17 2.62 -5.38
N ALA A 455 -39.98 2.30 -4.84
CA ALA A 455 -39.70 2.38 -3.40
C ALA A 455 -39.59 3.82 -2.87
N ARG A 456 -39.29 4.81 -3.73
CA ARG A 456 -39.17 6.24 -3.40
C ARG A 456 -40.47 7.05 -3.56
N HIS A 457 -41.54 6.43 -4.02
CA HIS A 457 -42.81 7.15 -4.29
C HIS A 457 -43.50 7.74 -3.05
N ASP A 458 -42.93 7.56 -1.85
CA ASP A 458 -43.47 8.11 -0.60
C ASP A 458 -42.79 9.39 -0.10
N THR A 459 -41.84 9.98 -0.84
CA THR A 459 -41.22 11.25 -0.42
C THR A 459 -40.90 12.17 -1.62
N LYS A 460 -41.42 13.39 -1.57
CA LYS A 460 -41.29 14.52 -2.51
C LYS A 460 -39.88 14.80 -3.04
N LEU A 461 -39.40 14.05 -4.02
CA LEU A 461 -38.17 14.34 -4.79
C LEU A 461 -38.38 13.99 -6.28
N THR A 462 -39.43 14.57 -6.86
CA THR A 462 -39.90 14.32 -8.25
C THR A 462 -39.27 15.25 -9.29
N LEU A 463 -38.17 15.95 -9.03
CA LEU A 463 -37.62 16.93 -10.01
C LEU A 463 -36.18 16.57 -10.50
N GLU A 464 -35.52 15.52 -9.96
CA GLU A 464 -34.19 15.09 -10.44
C GLU A 464 -34.21 13.72 -11.15
N ALA A 465 -35.35 13.06 -11.23
CA ALA A 465 -35.47 11.73 -11.84
C ALA A 465 -35.71 11.77 -13.37
N GLU A 466 -35.77 12.92 -14.00
CA GLU A 466 -35.98 13.05 -15.46
C GLU A 466 -34.73 12.84 -16.32
N HIS A 467 -33.55 12.68 -15.73
CA HIS A 467 -32.37 12.24 -16.46
C HIS A 467 -32.26 10.71 -16.35
N ALA A 468 -33.09 9.98 -17.11
CA ALA A 468 -32.81 8.59 -17.41
C ALA A 468 -31.37 8.52 -17.94
N HIS A 469 -30.44 8.00 -17.12
CA HIS A 469 -29.03 7.87 -17.52
C HIS A 469 -28.96 6.91 -18.70
N HIS A 470 -28.96 7.47 -19.90
CA HIS A 470 -28.66 6.70 -21.10
C HIS A 470 -27.25 6.11 -20.95
N VAL A 471 -27.17 4.78 -20.82
CA VAL A 471 -25.91 4.06 -20.77
C VAL A 471 -25.10 4.38 -22.04
N HIS A 472 -24.06 5.17 -21.91
CA HIS A 472 -23.16 5.57 -22.99
C HIS A 472 -21.70 5.32 -22.61
N GLU A 473 -20.83 5.24 -23.62
CA GLU A 473 -19.39 5.06 -23.40
C GLU A 473 -18.80 6.27 -22.67
N SER A 474 -17.79 6.04 -21.84
CA SER A 474 -17.08 7.07 -21.09
C SER A 474 -16.35 8.07 -22.01
N PRO A 475 -16.01 9.28 -21.52
CA PRO A 475 -15.31 10.30 -22.32
C PRO A 475 -13.91 9.85 -22.74
N LYS A 476 -13.39 10.44 -23.82
CA LYS A 476 -12.06 10.08 -24.40
C LYS A 476 -10.90 10.18 -23.40
N SER A 477 -10.97 11.14 -22.45
CA SER A 477 -9.98 11.28 -21.38
C SER A 477 -9.88 10.03 -20.49
N MET A 478 -10.94 9.24 -20.39
CA MET A 478 -10.97 7.96 -19.68
C MET A 478 -10.57 6.80 -20.61
N LEU A 479 -11.07 6.78 -21.84
CA LEU A 479 -10.85 5.66 -22.76
C LEU A 479 -9.40 5.55 -23.28
N VAL A 480 -8.73 6.68 -23.53
CA VAL A 480 -7.36 6.68 -24.08
C VAL A 480 -6.36 6.03 -23.10
N PRO A 481 -6.32 6.41 -21.81
CA PRO A 481 -5.46 5.71 -20.84
C PRO A 481 -5.76 4.22 -20.73
N MET A 482 -7.04 3.82 -20.74
CA MET A 482 -7.43 2.41 -20.70
C MET A 482 -6.93 1.64 -21.94
N THR A 483 -7.02 2.23 -23.11
CA THR A 483 -6.54 1.61 -24.36
C THR A 483 -5.01 1.43 -24.34
N ILE A 484 -4.26 2.44 -23.87
CA ILE A 484 -2.80 2.34 -23.73
C ILE A 484 -2.44 1.22 -22.77
N LEU A 485 -3.08 1.14 -21.60
CA LEU A 485 -2.84 0.07 -20.63
C LEU A 485 -3.22 -1.31 -21.19
N ALA A 486 -4.28 -1.42 -22.03
CA ALA A 486 -4.65 -2.67 -22.69
C ALA A 486 -3.56 -3.14 -23.67
N ILE A 487 -2.98 -2.23 -24.43
CA ILE A 487 -1.84 -2.53 -25.31
C ILE A 487 -0.64 -3.02 -24.48
N LEU A 488 -0.33 -2.34 -23.37
CA LEU A 488 0.76 -2.76 -22.47
C LEU A 488 0.51 -4.14 -21.86
N CYS A 489 -0.73 -4.51 -21.54
CA CYS A 489 -1.07 -5.86 -21.07
C CYS A 489 -0.74 -6.96 -22.10
N VAL A 490 -0.77 -6.62 -23.39
CA VAL A 490 -0.43 -7.56 -24.47
C VAL A 490 1.07 -7.66 -24.68
N ILE A 491 1.76 -6.50 -24.79
CA ILE A 491 3.17 -6.47 -25.23
C ILE A 491 4.18 -6.64 -24.10
N ALA A 492 3.86 -6.24 -22.87
CA ALA A 492 4.83 -6.22 -21.77
C ALA A 492 5.32 -7.62 -21.36
N GLY A 493 4.57 -8.68 -21.66
CA GLY A 493 5.02 -10.06 -21.47
C GLY A 493 6.29 -10.39 -22.24
N GLY A 494 6.51 -9.76 -23.39
CA GLY A 494 7.71 -9.96 -24.21
C GLY A 494 9.03 -9.57 -23.52
N LEU A 495 8.98 -8.68 -22.51
CA LEU A 495 10.16 -8.27 -21.76
C LEU A 495 10.77 -9.40 -20.88
N GLY A 496 9.95 -10.30 -20.41
CA GLY A 496 10.35 -11.42 -19.54
C GLY A 496 10.01 -12.78 -20.16
N TRP A 497 9.93 -12.88 -21.50
CA TRP A 497 9.54 -14.13 -22.15
C TRP A 497 10.53 -15.24 -21.78
N PRO A 498 10.06 -16.40 -21.25
CA PRO A 498 10.89 -17.46 -20.71
C PRO A 498 11.90 -18.04 -21.70
N GLU A 499 13.09 -18.35 -21.23
CA GLU A 499 14.15 -18.97 -22.07
C GLU A 499 13.75 -20.35 -22.55
N GLY A 500 13.08 -21.14 -21.70
CA GLY A 500 12.56 -22.46 -22.07
C GLY A 500 11.48 -22.43 -23.17
N LEU A 501 10.84 -21.29 -23.39
CA LEU A 501 9.89 -21.05 -24.48
C LEU A 501 10.51 -20.30 -25.67
N GLY A 502 11.85 -20.24 -25.75
CA GLY A 502 12.59 -19.59 -26.84
C GLY A 502 12.76 -18.07 -26.69
N GLY A 503 12.57 -17.53 -25.49
CA GLY A 503 12.81 -16.12 -25.16
C GLY A 503 14.23 -15.83 -24.69
N THR A 504 14.47 -14.59 -24.24
CA THR A 504 15.76 -14.13 -23.69
C THR A 504 15.67 -13.64 -22.27
N ASN A 505 14.48 -13.66 -21.65
CA ASN A 505 14.19 -13.09 -20.32
C ASN A 505 14.97 -11.78 -20.03
N TRP A 506 14.85 -10.82 -20.99
CA TRP A 506 15.59 -9.56 -20.93
C TRP A 506 15.40 -8.81 -19.59
N PHE A 507 14.20 -8.88 -19.02
CA PHE A 507 13.91 -8.20 -17.76
C PHE A 507 14.76 -8.71 -16.61
N SER A 508 14.91 -10.02 -16.48
CA SER A 508 15.75 -10.64 -15.46
C SER A 508 17.22 -10.23 -15.62
N HIS A 509 17.74 -10.27 -16.85
CA HIS A 509 19.11 -9.83 -17.14
C HIS A 509 19.31 -8.34 -16.83
N PHE A 510 18.33 -7.48 -17.17
CA PHE A 510 18.40 -6.06 -16.88
C PHE A 510 18.43 -5.78 -15.37
N LEU A 511 17.63 -6.50 -14.58
CA LEU A 511 17.50 -6.25 -13.14
C LEU A 511 18.60 -6.94 -12.32
N ALA A 512 19.24 -7.98 -12.85
CA ALA A 512 20.23 -8.79 -12.15
C ALA A 512 21.30 -7.96 -11.41
N PRO A 513 21.90 -6.90 -11.96
CA PRO A 513 22.89 -6.11 -11.22
C PRO A 513 22.38 -5.50 -9.92
N ALA A 514 21.09 -5.22 -9.81
CA ALA A 514 20.50 -4.59 -8.63
C ALA A 514 19.98 -5.59 -7.58
N VAL A 515 19.77 -6.88 -7.95
CA VAL A 515 19.12 -7.86 -7.06
C VAL A 515 19.87 -9.19 -6.95
N SER A 516 20.97 -9.38 -7.66
CA SER A 516 21.74 -10.65 -7.62
C SER A 516 23.06 -10.56 -6.86
N GLY A 517 23.35 -9.45 -6.21
CA GLY A 517 24.64 -9.27 -5.50
C GLY A 517 25.90 -9.33 -6.40
N ALA A 518 25.73 -9.36 -7.71
CA ALA A 518 26.82 -9.52 -8.68
C ALA A 518 27.90 -8.42 -8.61
N HIS A 519 27.59 -7.27 -8.00
CA HIS A 519 28.59 -6.24 -7.70
C HIS A 519 29.52 -6.58 -6.53
N LEU A 520 29.24 -7.66 -5.79
CA LEU A 520 29.99 -8.07 -4.61
C LEU A 520 30.51 -9.52 -4.78
N GLN A 521 30.96 -10.02 -5.91
CA GLN A 521 31.57 -11.37 -6.08
C GLN A 521 31.01 -12.44 -5.10
N TYR A 522 29.68 -12.47 -4.94
CA TYR A 522 29.02 -13.27 -3.92
C TYR A 522 28.17 -14.36 -4.59
N GLU A 523 28.57 -15.61 -4.40
CA GLU A 523 27.70 -16.74 -4.71
C GLU A 523 26.49 -16.73 -3.77
N PRO A 524 25.25 -16.82 -4.26
CA PRO A 524 24.08 -16.98 -3.41
C PRO A 524 24.27 -18.26 -2.60
N VAL A 525 24.22 -18.17 -1.27
CA VAL A 525 24.13 -19.34 -0.41
C VAL A 525 22.81 -20.04 -0.73
N ARG A 526 22.88 -21.10 -1.50
CA ARG A 526 21.79 -22.06 -1.62
C ARG A 526 21.62 -22.66 -0.24
N VAL A 527 20.65 -22.15 0.52
CA VAL A 527 20.30 -22.70 1.82
C VAL A 527 19.74 -24.10 1.60
N ALA A 528 20.59 -25.08 1.78
CA ALA A 528 20.12 -26.43 2.03
C ALA A 528 19.38 -26.39 3.36
N LEU A 529 18.06 -26.45 3.34
CA LEU A 529 17.28 -26.81 4.51
C LEU A 529 17.80 -28.17 4.97
N ALA A 530 18.52 -28.15 6.09
CA ALA A 530 19.23 -29.31 6.61
C ALA A 530 18.22 -30.37 7.04
N THR A 531 18.06 -31.36 6.17
CA THR A 531 17.93 -32.75 6.58
C THR A 531 19.31 -33.39 6.31
N GLY A 532 20.01 -33.76 7.38
CA GLY A 532 21.36 -34.21 7.46
C GLY A 532 21.92 -34.94 6.22
N GLY A 533 23.01 -34.41 5.68
CA GLY A 533 23.73 -35.05 4.57
C GLY A 533 24.97 -34.23 4.22
N ILE A 534 26.09 -34.74 4.57
CA ILE A 534 27.47 -34.32 4.39
C ILE A 534 27.78 -34.00 2.91
N GLY A 535 28.40 -32.85 2.67
CA GLY A 535 29.36 -32.61 1.61
C GLY A 535 28.89 -32.77 0.17
N ALA A 536 28.51 -31.63 -0.45
CA ALA A 536 28.58 -31.52 -1.90
C ALA A 536 29.38 -30.26 -2.27
N SER A 537 30.55 -30.50 -2.82
CA SER A 537 31.42 -29.55 -3.51
C SER A 537 30.59 -28.73 -4.52
N ALA A 538 30.64 -27.41 -4.42
CA ALA A 538 30.04 -26.51 -5.41
C ALA A 538 30.86 -26.60 -6.71
N THR A 539 30.45 -27.46 -7.61
CA THR A 539 30.88 -27.40 -9.00
C THR A 539 29.97 -26.44 -9.73
N ASN A 540 30.56 -25.39 -10.30
CA ASN A 540 29.97 -24.52 -11.31
C ASN A 540 29.48 -25.36 -12.51
N GLN A 541 28.29 -25.94 -12.41
CA GLN A 541 27.59 -26.45 -13.57
C GLN A 541 26.40 -25.53 -13.80
N ALA A 542 26.44 -24.82 -14.92
CA ALA A 542 25.24 -24.23 -15.51
C ALA A 542 24.12 -25.30 -15.48
N PRO A 543 22.91 -25.03 -15.06
CA PRO A 543 21.86 -26.02 -15.07
C PRO A 543 21.72 -26.54 -16.50
N ALA A 544 21.83 -27.87 -16.64
CA ALA A 544 21.53 -28.55 -17.90
C ALA A 544 20.12 -28.16 -18.36
N PRO A 545 19.83 -28.23 -19.66
CA PRO A 545 18.62 -27.62 -20.25
C PRO A 545 17.35 -28.18 -19.59
N ALA A 546 16.79 -27.42 -18.67
CA ALA A 546 15.52 -27.71 -18.02
C ALA A 546 14.31 -27.32 -18.89
N ASN A 547 14.50 -27.18 -20.19
CA ASN A 547 13.50 -26.68 -21.15
C ASN A 547 12.16 -27.43 -21.06
N ASN A 548 12.20 -28.76 -20.82
CA ASN A 548 10.98 -29.55 -20.75
C ASN A 548 10.15 -29.28 -19.47
N LEU A 549 10.80 -29.04 -18.32
CA LEU A 549 10.10 -28.82 -17.05
C LEU A 549 9.35 -27.47 -17.07
N GLU A 550 10.00 -26.40 -17.51
CA GLU A 550 9.39 -25.07 -17.61
C GLU A 550 8.16 -25.09 -18.54
N ILE A 551 8.28 -25.77 -19.70
CA ILE A 551 7.17 -25.94 -20.63
C ILE A 551 6.02 -26.75 -19.99
N ILE A 552 6.33 -27.83 -19.29
CA ILE A 552 5.31 -28.66 -18.62
C ILE A 552 4.57 -27.85 -17.56
N LEU A 553 5.29 -27.10 -16.72
CA LEU A 553 4.68 -26.28 -15.68
C LEU A 553 3.83 -25.14 -16.26
N ALA A 554 4.26 -24.50 -17.37
CA ALA A 554 3.49 -23.51 -18.09
C ALA A 554 2.20 -24.08 -18.70
N ILE A 555 2.25 -25.28 -19.25
CA ILE A 555 1.05 -26.00 -19.75
C ILE A 555 0.09 -26.29 -18.59
N VAL A 556 0.59 -26.80 -17.46
CA VAL A 556 -0.23 -27.09 -16.27
C VAL A 556 -0.91 -25.83 -15.76
N SER A 557 -0.18 -24.73 -15.65
CA SER A 557 -0.68 -23.41 -15.23
C SER A 557 -1.77 -22.91 -16.17
N THR A 558 -1.57 -23.03 -17.47
CA THR A 558 -2.57 -22.66 -18.50
C THR A 558 -3.83 -23.51 -18.37
N LEU A 559 -3.71 -24.83 -18.19
CA LEU A 559 -4.85 -25.72 -18.00
C LEU A 559 -5.65 -25.39 -16.74
N VAL A 560 -4.97 -25.03 -15.66
CA VAL A 560 -5.62 -24.60 -14.41
C VAL A 560 -6.35 -23.26 -14.61
N ALA A 561 -5.74 -22.30 -15.30
CA ALA A 561 -6.41 -21.04 -15.63
C ALA A 561 -7.66 -21.27 -16.52
N LEU A 562 -7.56 -22.17 -17.50
CA LEU A 562 -8.66 -22.57 -18.36
C LEU A 562 -9.79 -23.26 -17.57
N SER A 563 -9.44 -24.12 -16.61
CA SER A 563 -10.44 -24.79 -15.75
C SER A 563 -11.23 -23.79 -14.91
N GLY A 564 -10.56 -22.76 -14.37
CA GLY A 564 -11.20 -21.65 -13.65
C GLY A 564 -12.17 -20.86 -14.53
N TRP A 565 -11.76 -20.55 -15.75
CA TRP A 565 -12.64 -19.93 -16.75
C TRP A 565 -13.84 -20.80 -17.10
N CYS A 566 -13.62 -22.11 -17.39
CA CYS A 566 -14.71 -23.05 -17.71
C CYS A 566 -15.71 -23.16 -16.55
N ALA A 567 -15.25 -23.20 -15.32
CA ALA A 567 -16.11 -23.23 -14.14
C ALA A 567 -16.95 -21.94 -14.04
N ALA A 568 -16.34 -20.76 -14.23
CA ALA A 568 -17.05 -19.49 -14.25
C ALA A 568 -18.06 -19.42 -15.41
N HIS A 569 -17.70 -19.88 -16.61
CA HIS A 569 -18.57 -19.94 -17.76
C HIS A 569 -19.80 -20.83 -17.49
N LEU A 570 -19.58 -22.02 -16.91
CA LEU A 570 -20.67 -22.93 -16.56
C LEU A 570 -21.63 -22.30 -15.54
N MET A 571 -21.09 -21.66 -14.49
CA MET A 571 -21.89 -21.17 -13.36
C MET A 571 -22.57 -19.83 -13.63
N TYR A 572 -21.95 -18.91 -14.36
CA TYR A 572 -22.44 -17.54 -14.52
C TYR A 572 -22.96 -17.22 -15.93
N TYR A 573 -22.70 -18.08 -16.91
CA TYR A 573 -23.23 -17.93 -18.26
C TYR A 573 -24.28 -18.99 -18.63
N LYS A 574 -23.94 -20.30 -18.49
CA LYS A 574 -24.83 -21.40 -18.89
C LYS A 574 -25.87 -21.80 -17.82
N ARG A 575 -25.43 -22.01 -16.57
CA ARG A 575 -26.29 -22.50 -15.46
C ARG A 575 -26.27 -21.50 -14.29
N ARG A 576 -27.03 -20.44 -14.43
CA ARG A 576 -27.12 -19.37 -13.43
C ARG A 576 -27.80 -19.78 -12.10
N ASP A 577 -28.46 -20.93 -12.07
CA ASP A 577 -29.04 -21.54 -10.88
C ASP A 577 -28.01 -22.25 -9.99
N LEU A 578 -26.89 -22.67 -10.56
CA LEU A 578 -25.85 -23.45 -9.87
C LEU A 578 -25.19 -22.73 -8.68
N PRO A 579 -24.82 -21.45 -8.75
CA PRO A 579 -24.28 -20.73 -7.60
C PRO A 579 -25.23 -20.71 -6.40
N ALA A 580 -26.51 -20.45 -6.62
CA ALA A 580 -27.52 -20.44 -5.56
C ALA A 580 -27.68 -21.82 -4.89
N ARG A 581 -27.70 -22.91 -5.69
CA ARG A 581 -27.75 -24.28 -5.18
C ARG A 581 -26.53 -24.65 -4.35
N LEU A 582 -25.32 -24.27 -4.82
CA LEU A 582 -24.06 -24.51 -4.09
C LEU A 582 -24.01 -23.72 -2.78
N THR A 583 -24.42 -22.46 -2.81
CA THR A 583 -24.52 -21.62 -1.61
C THR A 583 -25.46 -22.21 -0.58
N ALA A 584 -26.63 -22.69 -1.00
CA ALA A 584 -27.58 -23.33 -0.11
C ALA A 584 -27.05 -24.66 0.49
N ARG A 585 -26.33 -25.46 -0.32
CA ARG A 585 -25.75 -26.73 0.12
C ARG A 585 -24.56 -26.57 1.06
N PHE A 586 -23.72 -25.57 0.82
CA PHE A 586 -22.49 -25.29 1.58
C PHE A 586 -22.59 -23.97 2.35
N HIS A 587 -23.76 -23.67 2.93
CA HIS A 587 -24.07 -22.40 3.56
C HIS A 587 -23.04 -21.99 4.63
N ALA A 588 -22.55 -22.92 5.46
CA ALA A 588 -21.57 -22.64 6.51
C ALA A 588 -20.24 -22.14 5.91
N ILE A 589 -19.73 -22.81 4.86
CA ILE A 589 -18.49 -22.40 4.18
C ILE A 589 -18.69 -21.06 3.47
N TYR A 590 -19.84 -20.91 2.79
CA TYR A 590 -20.18 -19.65 2.14
C TYR A 590 -20.22 -18.50 3.16
N SER A 591 -20.92 -18.66 4.28
CA SER A 591 -21.01 -17.65 5.33
C SER A 591 -19.64 -17.29 5.92
N LEU A 592 -18.79 -18.29 6.18
CA LEU A 592 -17.43 -18.08 6.68
C LEU A 592 -16.60 -17.21 5.72
N VAL A 593 -16.58 -17.55 4.44
CA VAL A 593 -15.76 -16.85 3.44
C VAL A 593 -16.38 -15.48 3.07
N PHE A 594 -17.70 -15.40 2.96
CA PHE A 594 -18.42 -14.15 2.68
C PHE A 594 -18.19 -13.11 3.77
N ASN A 595 -18.20 -13.53 5.04
CA ASN A 595 -17.86 -12.70 6.19
C ASN A 595 -16.34 -12.58 6.42
N LYS A 596 -15.51 -12.87 5.42
CA LYS A 596 -14.05 -12.63 5.45
C LYS A 596 -13.36 -13.36 6.62
N TYR A 597 -13.82 -14.54 6.96
CA TYR A 597 -13.35 -15.35 8.10
C TYR A 597 -13.48 -14.65 9.46
N TRP A 598 -14.36 -13.64 9.58
CA TRP A 598 -14.60 -12.84 10.78
C TRP A 598 -13.36 -12.13 11.33
N VAL A 599 -12.36 -11.87 10.45
CA VAL A 599 -11.08 -11.28 10.89
C VAL A 599 -11.26 -9.85 11.40
N ASP A 600 -12.11 -9.05 10.77
CA ASP A 600 -12.42 -7.69 11.22
C ASP A 600 -13.05 -7.70 12.62
N GLU A 601 -13.98 -8.61 12.88
CA GLU A 601 -14.67 -8.78 14.16
C GLU A 601 -13.71 -9.29 15.25
N ILE A 602 -12.83 -10.24 14.91
CA ILE A 602 -11.78 -10.73 15.80
C ILE A 602 -10.85 -9.59 16.21
N TYR A 603 -10.38 -8.78 15.28
CA TYR A 603 -9.55 -7.63 15.59
C TYR A 603 -10.31 -6.55 16.37
N GLY A 604 -11.59 -6.35 16.04
CA GLY A 604 -12.49 -5.49 16.79
C GLY A 604 -12.57 -5.89 18.27
N ALA A 605 -12.79 -7.18 18.54
CA ALA A 605 -12.94 -7.71 19.88
C ALA A 605 -11.61 -7.79 20.66
N LEU A 606 -10.53 -8.27 20.02
CA LEU A 606 -9.26 -8.56 20.71
C LEU A 606 -8.33 -7.34 20.84
N VAL A 607 -8.43 -6.37 19.95
CA VAL A 607 -7.50 -5.22 19.92
C VAL A 607 -8.25 -3.91 20.11
N VAL A 608 -9.23 -3.61 19.25
CA VAL A 608 -9.85 -2.27 19.21
C VAL A 608 -10.69 -2.03 20.47
N ALA A 609 -11.54 -2.97 20.87
CA ALA A 609 -12.41 -2.80 22.04
C ALA A 609 -11.61 -2.65 23.36
N PRO A 610 -10.57 -3.47 23.67
CA PRO A 610 -9.74 -3.27 24.85
C PRO A 610 -9.00 -1.92 24.86
N VAL A 611 -8.44 -1.50 23.71
CA VAL A 611 -7.74 -0.20 23.60
C VAL A 611 -8.72 0.95 23.86
N LEU A 612 -9.91 0.90 23.26
CA LEU A 612 -10.95 1.91 23.48
C LEU A 612 -11.47 1.90 24.93
N PHE A 613 -11.59 0.72 25.54
CA PHE A 613 -11.96 0.61 26.97
C PHE A 613 -10.91 1.29 27.85
N ILE A 614 -9.63 0.98 27.65
CA ILE A 614 -8.53 1.61 28.40
C ILE A 614 -8.53 3.12 28.17
N ALA A 615 -8.63 3.58 26.92
CA ALA A 615 -8.62 5.00 26.57
C ALA A 615 -9.78 5.76 27.24
N ARG A 616 -11.01 5.22 27.21
CA ARG A 616 -12.20 5.90 27.70
C ARG A 616 -12.36 5.82 29.22
N TRP A 617 -12.14 4.63 29.78
CA TRP A 617 -12.47 4.39 31.21
C TRP A 617 -11.26 4.54 32.10
N VAL A 618 -10.08 4.06 31.70
CA VAL A 618 -8.88 4.17 32.53
C VAL A 618 -8.22 5.54 32.35
N LEU A 619 -7.90 5.94 31.10
CA LEU A 619 -7.18 7.19 30.86
C LEU A 619 -8.10 8.40 31.02
N ALA A 620 -9.17 8.51 30.24
CA ALA A 620 -10.01 9.72 30.25
C ALA A 620 -10.89 9.85 31.51
N ALA A 621 -11.51 8.77 31.98
CA ALA A 621 -12.40 8.87 33.15
C ALA A 621 -11.65 8.83 34.48
N LEU A 622 -10.73 7.86 34.68
CA LEU A 622 -10.03 7.70 35.96
C LEU A 622 -8.84 8.64 36.05
N VAL A 623 -7.93 8.66 35.09
CA VAL A 623 -6.69 9.46 35.17
C VAL A 623 -6.99 10.94 34.93
N ASP A 624 -7.54 11.32 33.77
CA ASP A 624 -7.72 12.73 33.44
C ASP A 624 -8.75 13.38 34.37
N ARG A 625 -10.01 12.89 34.35
CA ARG A 625 -11.08 13.51 35.16
C ARG A 625 -10.96 13.22 36.65
N GLY A 626 -10.61 11.98 37.05
CA GLY A 626 -10.55 11.57 38.44
C GLY A 626 -9.31 12.10 39.17
N VAL A 627 -8.12 11.83 38.62
CA VAL A 627 -6.85 12.18 39.28
C VAL A 627 -6.42 13.61 38.95
N ILE A 628 -6.31 13.97 37.70
CA ILE A 628 -5.75 15.28 37.29
C ILE A 628 -6.73 16.39 37.58
N ASP A 629 -7.92 16.35 36.99
CA ASP A 629 -8.94 17.40 37.20
C ASP A 629 -9.48 17.38 38.65
N GLY A 630 -9.75 16.17 39.18
CA GLY A 630 -10.21 15.97 40.56
C GLY A 630 -9.20 16.44 41.57
N GLY A 631 -7.90 16.18 41.38
CA GLY A 631 -6.80 16.69 42.20
C GLY A 631 -6.71 18.21 42.16
N GLY A 632 -6.84 18.82 40.97
CA GLY A 632 -6.91 20.27 40.80
C GLY A 632 -8.11 20.89 41.53
N LEU A 633 -9.29 20.26 41.44
CA LEU A 633 -10.50 20.67 42.13
C LEU A 633 -10.35 20.55 43.65
N LEU A 634 -9.78 19.44 44.13
CA LEU A 634 -9.51 19.24 45.54
C LEU A 634 -8.55 20.30 46.09
N ALA A 635 -7.46 20.61 45.39
CA ALA A 635 -6.52 21.66 45.75
C ALA A 635 -7.22 23.03 45.78
N GLY A 636 -8.07 23.34 44.83
CA GLY A 636 -8.90 24.54 44.81
C GLY A 636 -9.89 24.63 45.98
N CYS A 637 -10.61 23.54 46.25
CA CYS A 637 -11.53 23.44 47.38
C CYS A 637 -10.81 23.57 48.72
N THR A 638 -9.64 22.96 48.90
CA THR A 638 -8.82 23.08 50.12
C THR A 638 -8.32 24.52 50.30
N ALA A 639 -7.80 25.14 49.23
CA ALA A 639 -7.39 26.57 49.28
C ALA A 639 -8.57 27.50 49.61
N GLN A 640 -9.73 27.25 49.07
CA GLN A 640 -10.95 28.00 49.35
C GLN A 640 -11.45 27.76 50.79
N GLY A 641 -11.33 26.51 51.29
CA GLY A 641 -11.60 26.16 52.69
C GLY A 641 -10.66 26.90 53.67
N PHE A 642 -9.36 26.88 53.40
CA PHE A 642 -8.38 27.65 54.19
C PHE A 642 -8.64 29.16 54.10
N GLY A 643 -8.96 29.69 52.91
CA GLY A 643 -9.34 31.10 52.73
C GLY A 643 -10.56 31.49 53.54
N SER A 644 -11.60 30.65 53.57
CA SER A 644 -12.81 30.88 54.37
C SER A 644 -12.56 30.82 55.87
N LEU A 645 -11.67 29.92 56.33
CA LEU A 645 -11.25 29.83 57.71
C LEU A 645 -10.45 31.07 58.11
N ALA A 646 -9.50 31.50 57.30
CA ALA A 646 -8.74 32.74 57.51
C ALA A 646 -9.62 33.97 57.51
N ALA A 647 -10.64 34.04 56.67
CA ALA A 647 -11.61 35.13 56.64
C ALA A 647 -12.44 35.24 57.91
N ARG A 648 -12.70 34.12 58.63
CA ARG A 648 -13.38 34.13 59.95
C ARG A 648 -12.53 34.71 61.07
N ILE A 649 -11.19 34.68 60.89
CA ILE A 649 -10.26 35.27 61.88
C ILE A 649 -10.19 36.80 61.68
N GLN A 650 -10.62 37.30 60.54
CA GLN A 650 -10.65 38.73 60.29
C GLN A 650 -11.86 39.39 60.99
N SER A 651 -11.57 40.30 61.92
CA SER A 651 -12.59 41.00 62.68
C SER A 651 -13.37 42.08 61.86
N GLY A 652 -12.91 42.39 60.66
CA GLY A 652 -13.44 43.49 59.84
C GLY A 652 -13.24 44.91 60.41
N ASN A 653 -12.60 44.98 61.57
CA ASN A 653 -12.39 46.26 62.21
C ASN A 653 -10.99 46.81 61.99
N ILE A 654 -10.91 47.92 61.25
CA ILE A 654 -9.63 48.53 60.89
C ILE A 654 -8.73 48.88 62.09
N ARG A 655 -9.33 49.21 63.23
CA ARG A 655 -8.61 49.49 64.49
C ARG A 655 -7.88 48.25 65.02
N SER A 656 -8.52 47.09 64.91
CA SER A 656 -7.93 45.80 65.24
C SER A 656 -6.73 45.46 64.39
N TYR A 657 -6.86 45.66 63.04
CA TYR A 657 -5.72 45.42 62.11
C TYR A 657 -4.57 46.40 62.40
N ALA A 658 -4.85 47.67 62.58
CA ALA A 658 -3.86 48.67 62.98
C ALA A 658 -3.16 48.30 64.30
N GLY A 659 -3.94 47.80 65.26
CA GLY A 659 -3.40 47.33 66.51
C GLY A 659 -2.48 46.12 66.42
N TRP A 660 -2.86 45.13 65.55
CA TRP A 660 -2.00 43.98 65.26
C TRP A 660 -0.75 44.37 64.53
N LEU A 661 -0.84 45.27 63.56
CA LEU A 661 0.30 45.79 62.81
C LEU A 661 1.28 46.54 63.68
N ALA A 662 0.77 47.38 64.58
CA ALA A 662 1.57 48.10 65.62
C ALA A 662 2.22 47.13 66.62
N ALA A 663 1.47 46.12 67.11
CA ALA A 663 1.98 45.10 67.99
C ALA A 663 3.10 44.25 67.30
N PHE A 664 2.92 43.86 66.07
CA PHE A 664 3.93 43.12 65.31
C PHE A 664 5.17 43.98 65.05
N ALA A 665 5.00 45.24 64.66
CA ALA A 665 6.13 46.19 64.51
C ALA A 665 6.89 46.41 65.78
N ALA A 666 6.17 46.56 66.93
CA ALA A 666 6.78 46.66 68.21
C ALA A 666 7.55 45.39 68.61
N LEU A 667 6.99 44.22 68.37
CA LEU A 667 7.65 42.94 68.65
C LEU A 667 8.90 42.75 67.78
N LEU A 668 8.88 43.21 66.55
CA LEU A 668 10.01 43.20 65.60
C LEU A 668 11.11 44.14 66.07
N LEU A 669 10.73 45.32 66.51
CA LEU A 669 11.67 46.28 67.09
C LEU A 669 12.29 45.74 68.43
N VAL A 670 11.51 45.10 69.28
CA VAL A 670 12.00 44.43 70.49
C VAL A 670 12.91 43.26 70.14
N ALA A 671 12.57 42.44 69.13
CA ALA A 671 13.42 41.35 68.71
C ALA A 671 14.75 41.85 68.09
N VAL A 672 14.72 42.90 67.30
CA VAL A 672 15.93 43.58 66.80
C VAL A 672 16.75 44.19 67.92
N TYR A 673 16.12 44.83 68.89
CA TYR A 673 16.83 45.44 70.07
C TYR A 673 17.43 44.40 71.01
N PHE A 674 16.74 43.29 71.27
CA PHE A 674 17.19 42.31 72.25
C PHE A 674 17.86 41.05 71.71
N GLY A 675 17.74 40.70 70.49
CA GLY A 675 18.19 39.38 70.06
C GLY A 675 18.83 39.21 68.73
N TRP A 676 18.60 40.02 67.76
CA TRP A 676 19.14 39.74 66.43
C TRP A 676 20.49 40.42 66.12
N THR A 677 20.87 41.38 66.93
CA THR A 677 22.22 41.98 66.81
C THR A 677 23.35 41.07 67.33
N THR A 678 23.02 39.97 68.04
CA THR A 678 24.01 39.02 68.55
C THR A 678 24.28 37.82 67.61
N HIS A 679 23.42 37.54 66.65
CA HIS A 679 23.59 36.35 65.76
C HIS A 679 23.95 36.62 64.31
N PHE A 680 23.75 37.80 63.82
CA PHE A 680 24.29 38.20 62.49
C PHE A 680 25.28 39.33 62.75
N GLY A 681 26.55 38.95 62.90
CA GLY A 681 27.65 39.86 63.06
C GLY A 681 27.74 40.86 61.84
N ILE A 682 26.93 41.94 61.95
CA ILE A 682 27.18 43.15 61.17
C ILE A 682 27.95 44.09 62.13
N ARG A 683 29.27 44.03 61.94
CA ARG A 683 30.17 45.13 62.38
C ARG A 683 30.14 46.24 61.35
#